data_5c765988f82dbe925339e90c611a4db9
#
_entry.id   5c765988f82dbe925339e90c611a4db9
#
_cell.length_a   1.000
_cell.length_b   1.000
_cell.length_c   1.000
_cell.angle_alpha   90.00
_cell.angle_beta   90.00
_cell.angle_gamma   90.00
#
_symmetry.space_group_name_H-M   'P 1'
#
loop_
_entity.id
_entity.type
_entity.pdbx_description
1 polymer ?
#
loop_
_entity_poly.entity_id
_entity_poly.type
_entity_poly.pdbx_seq_one_letter_code
_entity_poly.pdbx_strand_id
1 'polypeptide(L)'
;MSFDKIKRSTGRFLKQVFHRPKSKISRGSVLIVVTLVITFIAALLLRLEPLIDSQPIVRAFDPWFQIRITRYVTENGFSAFFTWYDDSTWVPFGRDMAKTSYVGVPFTSAFFYFLLNGLGIKIDILTVSLAFPAFMGAVTVLVAFFLGRELMNNTVGLFTSIFVAFIPAYLQRTVAGFYDNESVGVFAIVLTTFLFMRGLKRGSLTASVGAGLSLGYLLVSWGAAEYMLGLLALYAFLMLMIGHYSKRLLSSYLITISLGLFIGNLVPRVGFDNLTSFTTLAPIGVAGVLILYEVWLRVGRYREATANVLSPHMKPILLGILTPAVGVIAYLLYVGSIELTIRPFTSNPILTLGGKFLTVVNPFTRLDERILASVAEHLPSPWGAFYNTLLVLIFFFPLGMYFLFKKGRDEDWLMVIYGLSAVYFSGSMIRLGMILGPGVAVLAAVAAYSVLAPYAKVVTQKSVFERRRFRMSTSLTSEHALAAFAFIGLLLSVNVILGVLYVDNQVGRPEFAQAPLTSSSQSTDWQNAITYIRNVLPSGSIIGAWWDYGYWINSGSDAKTIVDNATFNTTQIALMGYALMALNLTESLKTFKLWDTTHVLVYWGHRYSGFGGDDGKWPWMVRIAEDRFGSEFIDDKDYLGTDDATLEPFYSSTLYKLLSYGEPKDETEANALGLPQIRITVDDLFWDDTEWVEHMPVDLHGAFVNPFISSAYGTVKIYEIDYTMYYQYMNRTMADWVPGLVSANLGVSLDGSLSTTELSSPSYEYTFAGTYKSQIYTRSNSTHMYYGIKMDNYTVGNDAFGIQISPEDMPFDSDIRIVNYNGIPYDGHIRYDGTWAQDSTGTNSTEFATGDGVIEFLIPLKSGDPQDLGMYPGMNYQIRLLWWDNIKTGEPLFASPWRTFWVPIQLY
;
A
#
# COMPACT_ATOMS: atom_id res chain seq x y z
N MET A 1 -18.97 -6.71 54.11
CA MET A 1 -20.14 -6.85 53.23
C MET A 1 -20.54 -8.32 53.21
N SER A 2 -21.69 -8.73 53.77
CA SER A 2 -22.05 -10.11 54.04
C SER A 2 -22.29 -10.87 52.72
N PHE A 3 -21.81 -12.12 52.60
CA PHE A 3 -21.96 -13.06 51.51
C PHE A 3 -23.42 -13.23 51.04
N ASP A 4 -24.35 -13.06 51.93
CA ASP A 4 -25.81 -13.10 51.67
C ASP A 4 -26.31 -11.88 50.85
N LYS A 5 -25.67 -10.74 50.95
CA LYS A 5 -26.00 -9.58 50.13
C LYS A 5 -25.57 -9.76 48.68
N ILE A 6 -24.41 -10.41 48.48
CA ILE A 6 -23.91 -10.71 47.13
C ILE A 6 -24.79 -11.78 46.47
N LYS A 7 -25.14 -12.86 47.20
CA LYS A 7 -25.99 -13.94 46.71
C LYS A 7 -27.40 -13.47 46.36
N ARG A 8 -27.97 -12.52 47.10
CA ARG A 8 -29.26 -11.89 46.79
C ARG A 8 -29.18 -10.90 45.62
N SER A 9 -28.03 -10.24 45.45
CA SER A 9 -27.77 -9.34 44.30
C SER A 9 -27.61 -10.14 43.00
N THR A 10 -26.81 -11.18 43.03
CA THR A 10 -26.60 -12.08 41.89
C THR A 10 -27.87 -12.83 41.51
N GLY A 11 -28.65 -13.29 42.49
CA GLY A 11 -29.94 -13.95 42.26
C GLY A 11 -31.01 -13.01 41.66
N ARG A 12 -31.02 -11.70 42.02
CA ARG A 12 -31.86 -10.69 41.35
C ARG A 12 -31.38 -10.37 39.94
N PHE A 13 -30.07 -10.27 39.74
CA PHE A 13 -29.46 -10.03 38.42
C PHE A 13 -29.79 -11.19 37.48
N LEU A 14 -29.58 -12.45 37.89
CA LEU A 14 -29.94 -13.62 37.11
C LEU A 14 -31.45 -13.71 36.82
N LYS A 15 -32.32 -13.39 37.79
CA LYS A 15 -33.77 -13.32 37.57
C LYS A 15 -34.15 -12.22 36.59
N GLN A 16 -33.47 -11.07 36.57
CA GLN A 16 -33.70 -10.00 35.60
C GLN A 16 -33.19 -10.34 34.21
N VAL A 17 -32.04 -11.05 34.11
CA VAL A 17 -31.50 -11.51 32.84
C VAL A 17 -32.34 -12.63 32.20
N PHE A 18 -32.92 -13.52 33.04
CA PHE A 18 -33.75 -14.66 32.59
C PHE A 18 -35.23 -14.41 32.67
N HIS A 19 -35.66 -13.19 33.08
CA HIS A 19 -37.06 -12.86 32.99
C HIS A 19 -37.44 -12.63 31.52
N ARG A 20 -37.82 -13.71 30.83
CA ARG A 20 -38.47 -13.62 29.52
C ARG A 20 -39.81 -12.91 29.70
N PRO A 21 -39.99 -11.66 29.22
CA PRO A 21 -41.35 -11.12 29.15
C PRO A 21 -42.12 -12.06 28.23
N LYS A 22 -43.27 -12.55 28.63
CA LYS A 22 -44.27 -13.20 27.77
C LYS A 22 -44.80 -12.20 26.76
N SER A 23 -43.91 -11.68 25.87
CA SER A 23 -44.34 -10.82 24.78
C SER A 23 -44.97 -11.73 23.73
N LYS A 24 -46.24 -11.61 23.45
CA LYS A 24 -46.83 -12.17 22.25
C LYS A 24 -46.03 -11.64 21.05
N ILE A 25 -45.32 -12.53 20.36
CA ILE A 25 -44.56 -12.17 19.17
C ILE A 25 -45.53 -11.56 18.18
N SER A 26 -45.40 -10.26 17.88
CA SER A 26 -46.29 -9.62 16.94
C SER A 26 -46.02 -10.10 15.51
N ARG A 27 -47.04 -10.16 14.67
CA ARG A 27 -46.89 -10.51 13.25
C ARG A 27 -45.83 -9.66 12.56
N GLY A 28 -45.72 -8.38 12.92
CA GLY A 28 -44.70 -7.46 12.43
C GLY A 28 -43.29 -7.87 12.85
N SER A 29 -43.09 -8.40 14.08
CA SER A 29 -41.80 -8.88 14.52
C SER A 29 -41.37 -10.14 13.77
N VAL A 30 -42.31 -11.02 13.48
CA VAL A 30 -42.03 -12.24 12.65
C VAL A 30 -41.62 -11.82 11.26
N LEU A 31 -42.35 -10.90 10.63
CA LEU A 31 -42.01 -10.44 9.28
C LEU A 31 -40.59 -9.82 9.20
N ILE A 32 -40.23 -8.99 10.20
CA ILE A 32 -38.85 -8.41 10.27
C ILE A 32 -37.80 -9.52 10.34
N VAL A 33 -37.98 -10.51 11.21
CA VAL A 33 -37.02 -11.61 11.36
C VAL A 33 -36.94 -12.43 10.07
N VAL A 34 -38.07 -12.77 9.46
CA VAL A 34 -38.10 -13.53 8.19
C VAL A 34 -37.40 -12.76 7.09
N THR A 35 -37.71 -11.47 6.90
CA THR A 35 -37.03 -10.65 5.89
C THR A 35 -35.54 -10.55 6.14
N LEU A 36 -35.12 -10.39 7.41
CA LEU A 36 -33.70 -10.30 7.74
C LEU A 36 -32.96 -11.62 7.49
N VAL A 37 -33.60 -12.77 7.79
CA VAL A 37 -33.06 -14.10 7.50
C VAL A 37 -32.94 -14.31 5.99
N ILE A 38 -33.96 -13.97 5.22
CA ILE A 38 -33.91 -14.06 3.76
C ILE A 38 -32.80 -13.16 3.20
N THR A 39 -32.67 -11.92 3.69
CA THR A 39 -31.63 -11.01 3.24
C THR A 39 -30.22 -11.53 3.60
N PHE A 40 -30.04 -12.11 4.79
CA PHE A 40 -28.78 -12.73 5.20
C PHE A 40 -28.41 -13.91 4.30
N ILE A 41 -29.36 -14.83 4.06
CA ILE A 41 -29.13 -15.99 3.19
C ILE A 41 -28.83 -15.54 1.76
N ALA A 42 -29.58 -14.59 1.22
CA ALA A 42 -29.33 -14.05 -0.12
C ALA A 42 -27.96 -13.39 -0.21
N ALA A 43 -27.59 -12.59 0.79
CA ALA A 43 -26.26 -11.97 0.86
C ALA A 43 -25.12 -12.99 0.94
N LEU A 44 -25.33 -14.09 1.70
CA LEU A 44 -24.35 -15.17 1.83
C LEU A 44 -24.21 -15.95 0.52
N LEU A 45 -25.33 -16.39 -0.07
CA LEU A 45 -25.32 -17.17 -1.30
C LEU A 45 -24.72 -16.39 -2.47
N LEU A 46 -25.08 -15.10 -2.60
CA LEU A 46 -24.51 -14.24 -3.63
C LEU A 46 -22.99 -14.13 -3.51
N ARG A 47 -22.48 -14.03 -2.28
CA ARG A 47 -21.03 -13.93 -2.03
C ARG A 47 -20.31 -15.27 -2.15
N LEU A 48 -21.01 -16.39 -1.98
CA LEU A 48 -20.47 -17.74 -2.16
C LEU A 48 -20.55 -18.23 -3.62
N GLU A 49 -21.29 -17.53 -4.47
CA GLU A 49 -21.50 -17.90 -5.88
C GLU A 49 -20.18 -18.24 -6.59
N PRO A 50 -19.08 -17.47 -6.45
CA PRO A 50 -17.83 -17.81 -7.11
C PRO A 50 -17.20 -19.15 -6.70
N LEU A 51 -17.54 -19.69 -5.52
CA LEU A 51 -17.10 -21.02 -5.11
C LEU A 51 -17.99 -22.13 -5.68
N ILE A 52 -19.21 -21.79 -6.13
CA ILE A 52 -20.18 -22.74 -6.65
C ILE A 52 -19.93 -22.96 -8.15
N ASP A 53 -19.69 -21.88 -8.89
CA ASP A 53 -19.56 -21.91 -10.35
C ASP A 53 -18.15 -22.11 -10.86
N SER A 54 -17.13 -21.79 -10.06
CA SER A 54 -15.72 -21.88 -10.44
C SER A 54 -14.93 -22.75 -9.48
N GLN A 55 -13.74 -23.16 -9.91
CA GLN A 55 -12.79 -23.77 -8.98
C GLN A 55 -12.44 -22.82 -7.83
N PRO A 56 -12.17 -23.34 -6.60
CA PRO A 56 -11.85 -22.51 -5.46
C PRO A 56 -10.52 -21.80 -5.71
N ILE A 57 -10.59 -20.51 -6.01
CA ILE A 57 -9.44 -19.68 -6.35
C ILE A 57 -9.33 -18.53 -5.34
N VAL A 58 -8.12 -18.30 -4.87
CA VAL A 58 -7.76 -17.13 -4.07
C VAL A 58 -7.70 -15.92 -5.02
N ARG A 59 -8.40 -14.86 -4.69
CA ARG A 59 -8.51 -13.64 -5.49
C ARG A 59 -7.57 -12.57 -4.99
N ALA A 60 -6.91 -11.85 -5.86
CA ALA A 60 -5.93 -10.81 -5.56
C ALA A 60 -4.66 -11.31 -4.83
N PHE A 61 -3.76 -10.39 -4.53
CA PHE A 61 -2.44 -10.65 -3.94
C PHE A 61 -2.50 -10.84 -2.42
N ASP A 62 -3.08 -9.87 -1.71
CA ASP A 62 -3.10 -9.83 -0.24
C ASP A 62 -3.75 -11.06 0.43
N PRO A 63 -4.83 -11.65 -0.13
CA PRO A 63 -5.41 -12.87 0.40
C PRO A 63 -4.45 -14.03 0.57
N TRP A 64 -3.46 -14.21 -0.30
CA TRP A 64 -2.46 -15.26 -0.19
C TRP A 64 -1.63 -15.11 1.08
N PHE A 65 -1.23 -13.89 1.38
CA PHE A 65 -0.49 -13.56 2.59
C PHE A 65 -1.34 -13.80 3.85
N GLN A 66 -2.62 -13.42 3.83
CA GLN A 66 -3.53 -13.66 4.94
C GLN A 66 -3.75 -15.17 5.18
N ILE A 67 -3.87 -15.97 4.12
CA ILE A 67 -3.98 -17.44 4.19
C ILE A 67 -2.70 -18.03 4.81
N ARG A 68 -1.54 -17.55 4.43
CA ARG A 68 -0.26 -18.00 4.99
C ARG A 68 -0.17 -17.75 6.50
N ILE A 69 -0.54 -16.55 6.96
CA ILE A 69 -0.59 -16.28 8.41
C ILE A 69 -1.61 -17.20 9.09
N THR A 70 -2.78 -17.38 8.49
CA THR A 70 -3.82 -18.23 9.07
C THR A 70 -3.34 -19.68 9.20
N ARG A 71 -2.69 -20.22 8.17
CA ARG A 71 -2.08 -21.56 8.17
C ARG A 71 -1.06 -21.67 9.30
N TYR A 72 -0.14 -20.73 9.40
CA TYR A 72 0.87 -20.71 10.46
C TYR A 72 0.25 -20.72 11.87
N VAL A 73 -0.77 -19.89 12.08
CA VAL A 73 -1.48 -19.81 13.37
C VAL A 73 -2.25 -21.09 13.69
N THR A 74 -2.83 -21.74 12.67
CA THR A 74 -3.55 -23.02 12.90
C THR A 74 -2.63 -24.20 13.18
N GLU A 75 -1.41 -24.18 12.66
CA GLU A 75 -0.39 -25.20 12.87
C GLU A 75 0.40 -25.00 14.18
N ASN A 76 0.74 -23.75 14.52
CA ASN A 76 1.65 -23.42 15.62
C ASN A 76 0.95 -22.75 16.83
N GLY A 77 -0.30 -22.35 16.68
CA GLY A 77 -1.09 -21.65 17.71
C GLY A 77 -0.95 -20.12 17.65
N PHE A 78 -1.91 -19.44 18.31
CA PHE A 78 -2.00 -17.98 18.31
C PHE A 78 -0.78 -17.26 18.90
N SER A 79 -0.16 -17.84 19.94
CA SER A 79 0.99 -17.24 20.62
C SER A 79 2.26 -17.27 19.77
N ALA A 80 2.43 -18.30 18.95
CA ALA A 80 3.61 -18.46 18.10
C ALA A 80 3.75 -17.32 17.06
N PHE A 81 2.62 -16.73 16.63
CA PHE A 81 2.63 -15.58 15.72
C PHE A 81 3.45 -14.40 16.27
N PHE A 82 3.41 -14.15 17.57
CA PHE A 82 4.08 -12.99 18.17
C PHE A 82 5.60 -13.11 18.27
N THR A 83 6.14 -14.30 18.00
CA THR A 83 7.58 -14.56 17.93
C THR A 83 8.02 -15.04 16.55
N TRP A 84 7.14 -15.00 15.58
CA TRP A 84 7.43 -15.45 14.22
C TRP A 84 8.24 -14.42 13.47
N TYR A 85 9.44 -14.81 13.12
CA TYR A 85 10.29 -14.12 12.16
C TYR A 85 10.33 -14.94 10.86
N ASP A 86 9.91 -14.35 9.75
CA ASP A 86 9.81 -15.01 8.46
C ASP A 86 11.03 -14.67 7.60
N ASP A 87 11.91 -15.64 7.41
CA ASP A 87 13.14 -15.54 6.61
C ASP A 87 12.94 -15.91 5.14
N SER A 88 11.71 -16.22 4.75
CA SER A 88 11.39 -16.61 3.37
C SER A 88 10.90 -15.43 2.52
N THR A 89 10.67 -14.26 3.13
CA THR A 89 10.33 -13.01 2.45
C THR A 89 11.34 -11.93 2.78
N TRP A 90 11.54 -10.98 1.86
CA TRP A 90 12.50 -9.88 2.03
C TRP A 90 13.93 -10.37 2.29
N VAL A 91 14.32 -11.40 1.54
CA VAL A 91 15.68 -11.95 1.63
C VAL A 91 16.71 -10.86 1.31
N PRO A 92 17.85 -10.77 2.06
CA PRO A 92 18.28 -11.65 3.15
C PRO A 92 17.75 -11.23 4.54
N PHE A 93 17.06 -10.11 4.67
CA PHE A 93 16.73 -9.49 5.96
C PHE A 93 15.55 -10.15 6.69
N GLY A 94 14.66 -10.80 5.97
CA GLY A 94 13.46 -11.40 6.57
C GLY A 94 12.44 -10.37 7.06
N ARG A 95 11.41 -10.85 7.77
CA ARG A 95 10.27 -10.05 8.22
C ARG A 95 9.81 -10.44 9.63
N ASP A 96 9.74 -9.45 10.55
CA ASP A 96 9.05 -9.60 11.83
C ASP A 96 7.54 -9.56 11.62
N MET A 97 6.90 -10.72 11.64
CA MET A 97 5.48 -10.87 11.31
C MET A 97 4.57 -10.16 12.31
N ALA A 98 4.94 -10.15 13.58
CA ALA A 98 4.15 -9.51 14.63
C ALA A 98 4.10 -7.98 14.49
N LYS A 99 5.21 -7.36 14.04
CA LYS A 99 5.30 -5.90 13.85
C LYS A 99 4.80 -5.42 12.50
N THR A 100 4.73 -6.30 11.52
CA THR A 100 4.43 -5.89 10.14
C THR A 100 3.06 -6.33 9.64
N SER A 101 2.33 -7.20 10.39
CA SER A 101 1.09 -7.79 9.91
C SER A 101 -0.08 -7.57 10.85
N TYR A 102 -1.27 -7.38 10.30
CA TYR A 102 -2.52 -7.33 11.03
C TYR A 102 -3.01 -8.74 11.39
N VAL A 103 -3.58 -8.88 12.59
CA VAL A 103 -4.02 -10.18 13.11
C VAL A 103 -5.52 -10.44 12.95
N GLY A 104 -6.32 -9.43 12.60
CA GLY A 104 -7.78 -9.52 12.65
C GLY A 104 -8.36 -10.62 11.79
N VAL A 105 -8.03 -10.66 10.51
CA VAL A 105 -8.51 -11.70 9.57
C VAL A 105 -7.94 -13.07 9.93
N PRO A 106 -6.61 -13.27 10.04
CA PRO A 106 -6.04 -14.58 10.31
C PRO A 106 -6.53 -15.19 11.63
N PHE A 107 -6.55 -14.40 12.69
CA PHE A 107 -6.95 -14.90 14.00
C PHE A 107 -8.45 -15.21 14.08
N THR A 108 -9.28 -14.39 13.46
CA THR A 108 -10.72 -14.64 13.43
C THR A 108 -11.06 -15.88 12.61
N SER A 109 -10.41 -16.05 11.46
CA SER A 109 -10.60 -17.23 10.62
C SER A 109 -10.07 -18.50 11.30
N ALA A 110 -8.87 -18.45 11.91
CA ALA A 110 -8.32 -19.56 12.69
C ALA A 110 -9.25 -19.93 13.86
N PHE A 111 -9.85 -18.94 14.53
CA PHE A 111 -10.86 -19.21 15.57
C PHE A 111 -12.06 -19.99 15.01
N PHE A 112 -12.61 -19.60 13.86
CA PHE A 112 -13.71 -20.35 13.23
C PHE A 112 -13.28 -21.73 12.78
N TYR A 113 -12.07 -21.88 12.25
CA TYR A 113 -11.50 -23.17 11.89
C TYR A 113 -11.45 -24.12 13.10
N PHE A 114 -10.91 -23.68 14.22
CA PHE A 114 -10.86 -24.47 15.45
C PHE A 114 -12.26 -24.77 16.01
N LEU A 115 -13.16 -23.80 15.94
CA LEU A 115 -14.55 -23.99 16.39
C LEU A 115 -15.26 -25.07 15.57
N LEU A 116 -15.18 -25.01 14.24
CA LEU A 116 -15.82 -25.97 13.34
C LEU A 116 -15.25 -27.38 13.52
N ASN A 117 -13.93 -27.51 13.56
CA ASN A 117 -13.27 -28.79 13.81
C ASN A 117 -13.59 -29.35 15.21
N GLY A 118 -13.66 -28.49 16.22
CA GLY A 118 -14.08 -28.86 17.59
C GLY A 118 -15.53 -29.32 17.68
N LEU A 119 -16.39 -28.85 16.78
CA LEU A 119 -17.77 -29.32 16.62
C LEU A 119 -17.88 -30.62 15.77
N GLY A 120 -16.75 -31.17 15.32
CA GLY A 120 -16.70 -32.39 14.50
C GLY A 120 -16.87 -32.15 13.00
N ILE A 121 -16.95 -30.90 12.54
CA ILE A 121 -17.02 -30.55 11.11
C ILE A 121 -15.58 -30.47 10.59
N LYS A 122 -15.12 -31.55 9.95
CA LYS A 122 -13.78 -31.60 9.35
C LYS A 122 -13.78 -30.75 8.08
N ILE A 123 -13.08 -29.64 8.13
CA ILE A 123 -12.92 -28.69 7.04
C ILE A 123 -11.45 -28.26 6.95
N ASP A 124 -10.93 -28.12 5.75
CA ASP A 124 -9.57 -27.61 5.55
C ASP A 124 -9.50 -26.09 5.72
N ILE A 125 -8.33 -25.58 6.04
CA ILE A 125 -8.13 -24.16 6.30
C ILE A 125 -8.31 -23.29 5.06
N LEU A 126 -7.98 -23.82 3.87
CA LEU A 126 -8.17 -23.08 2.63
C LEU A 126 -9.66 -22.85 2.36
N THR A 127 -10.52 -23.87 2.50
CA THR A 127 -11.96 -23.73 2.34
C THR A 127 -12.55 -22.73 3.34
N VAL A 128 -12.11 -22.78 4.62
CA VAL A 128 -12.53 -21.78 5.62
C VAL A 128 -12.12 -20.38 5.18
N SER A 129 -10.88 -20.19 4.75
CA SER A 129 -10.36 -18.90 4.32
C SER A 129 -11.09 -18.35 3.10
N LEU A 130 -11.37 -19.20 2.11
CA LEU A 130 -12.11 -18.81 0.91
C LEU A 130 -13.55 -18.40 1.20
N ALA A 131 -14.25 -19.09 2.11
CA ALA A 131 -15.63 -18.79 2.47
C ALA A 131 -15.77 -17.64 3.50
N PHE A 132 -14.72 -17.33 4.23
CA PHE A 132 -14.72 -16.37 5.35
C PHE A 132 -15.20 -14.95 4.96
N PRO A 133 -14.74 -14.33 3.85
CA PRO A 133 -15.22 -13.01 3.45
C PRO A 133 -16.73 -12.99 3.19
N ALA A 134 -17.26 -14.03 2.54
CA ALA A 134 -18.66 -14.16 2.26
C ALA A 134 -19.49 -14.24 3.56
N PHE A 135 -19.03 -15.02 4.53
CA PHE A 135 -19.66 -15.12 5.84
C PHE A 135 -19.64 -13.79 6.59
N MET A 136 -18.47 -13.12 6.66
CA MET A 136 -18.34 -11.81 7.33
C MET A 136 -19.16 -10.73 6.64
N GLY A 137 -19.22 -10.75 5.30
CA GLY A 137 -20.09 -9.86 4.52
C GLY A 137 -21.57 -10.03 4.87
N ALA A 138 -22.03 -11.26 4.98
CA ALA A 138 -23.42 -11.56 5.38
C ALA A 138 -23.69 -11.16 6.85
N VAL A 139 -22.75 -11.40 7.77
CA VAL A 139 -22.88 -10.95 9.18
C VAL A 139 -22.95 -9.43 9.27
N THR A 140 -22.20 -8.70 8.44
CA THR A 140 -22.26 -7.23 8.39
C THR A 140 -23.66 -6.73 8.01
N VAL A 141 -24.40 -7.44 7.16
CA VAL A 141 -25.79 -7.13 6.79
C VAL A 141 -26.71 -7.11 8.04
N LEU A 142 -26.48 -8.04 8.98
CA LEU A 142 -27.23 -8.08 10.25
C LEU A 142 -26.90 -6.89 11.16
N VAL A 143 -25.60 -6.52 11.25
CA VAL A 143 -25.17 -5.36 12.05
C VAL A 143 -25.71 -4.05 11.44
N ALA A 144 -25.71 -3.96 10.12
CA ALA A 144 -26.26 -2.81 9.38
C ALA A 144 -27.77 -2.63 9.64
N PHE A 145 -28.54 -3.73 9.79
CA PHE A 145 -29.91 -3.65 10.25
C PHE A 145 -30.02 -2.95 11.61
N PHE A 146 -29.18 -3.33 12.58
CA PHE A 146 -29.22 -2.74 13.91
C PHE A 146 -28.81 -1.25 13.89
N LEU A 147 -27.85 -0.87 13.03
CA LEU A 147 -27.45 0.53 12.85
C LEU A 147 -28.61 1.38 12.30
N GLY A 148 -29.24 0.98 11.20
CA GLY A 148 -30.37 1.68 10.61
C GLY A 148 -31.59 1.72 11.56
N ARG A 149 -31.82 0.64 12.31
CA ARG A 149 -32.87 0.56 13.33
C ARG A 149 -32.62 1.54 14.49
N GLU A 150 -31.38 1.61 15.00
CA GLU A 150 -31.01 2.50 16.09
C GLU A 150 -31.11 3.97 15.67
N LEU A 151 -30.73 4.29 14.43
CA LEU A 151 -30.85 5.63 13.85
C LEU A 151 -32.28 6.08 13.78
N MET A 152 -33.20 5.26 13.25
CA MET A 152 -34.61 5.64 13.10
C MET A 152 -35.60 4.58 13.57
N ASN A 153 -35.75 3.45 12.84
CA ASN A 153 -36.74 2.41 13.10
C ASN A 153 -36.43 1.11 12.32
N ASN A 154 -37.24 0.07 12.55
CA ASN A 154 -37.08 -1.23 11.94
C ASN A 154 -37.13 -1.20 10.41
N THR A 155 -37.92 -0.35 9.79
CA THR A 155 -38.04 -0.23 8.33
C THR A 155 -36.77 0.30 7.73
N VAL A 156 -36.19 1.33 8.33
CA VAL A 156 -34.87 1.85 7.92
C VAL A 156 -33.80 0.78 8.11
N GLY A 157 -33.85 0.02 9.21
CA GLY A 157 -32.96 -1.11 9.41
C GLY A 157 -33.04 -2.17 8.29
N LEU A 158 -34.26 -2.55 7.88
CA LEU A 158 -34.47 -3.51 6.78
C LEU A 158 -33.95 -2.98 5.44
N PHE A 159 -34.25 -1.74 5.08
CA PHE A 159 -33.68 -1.15 3.87
C PHE A 159 -32.16 -1.08 3.92
N THR A 160 -31.59 -0.68 5.06
CA THR A 160 -30.13 -0.67 5.25
C THR A 160 -29.54 -2.06 5.02
N SER A 161 -30.13 -3.12 5.61
CA SER A 161 -29.63 -4.47 5.45
C SER A 161 -29.67 -4.94 3.99
N ILE A 162 -30.80 -4.66 3.29
CA ILE A 162 -30.93 -5.00 1.87
C ILE A 162 -29.88 -4.24 1.04
N PHE A 163 -29.70 -2.95 1.26
CA PHE A 163 -28.75 -2.16 0.49
C PHE A 163 -27.29 -2.61 0.72
N VAL A 164 -26.90 -2.89 1.97
CA VAL A 164 -25.56 -3.43 2.26
C VAL A 164 -25.36 -4.82 1.64
N ALA A 165 -26.44 -5.62 1.52
CA ALA A 165 -26.38 -6.94 0.91
C ALA A 165 -25.97 -6.88 -0.58
N PHE A 166 -26.44 -5.87 -1.33
CA PHE A 166 -26.34 -5.79 -2.78
C PHE A 166 -25.55 -4.60 -3.34
N ILE A 167 -24.97 -3.74 -2.49
CA ILE A 167 -24.17 -2.60 -2.96
C ILE A 167 -22.79 -3.06 -3.47
N PRO A 168 -22.41 -2.78 -4.73
CA PRO A 168 -21.13 -3.21 -5.30
C PRO A 168 -19.93 -2.71 -4.50
N ALA A 169 -19.96 -1.50 -3.97
CA ALA A 169 -18.90 -0.93 -3.14
C ALA A 169 -18.45 -1.85 -1.98
N TYR A 170 -19.35 -2.72 -1.49
CA TYR A 170 -19.03 -3.68 -0.43
C TYR A 170 -18.93 -5.12 -0.95
N LEU A 171 -19.65 -5.45 -2.00
CA LEU A 171 -19.62 -6.79 -2.61
C LEU A 171 -18.23 -7.14 -3.12
N GLN A 172 -17.56 -6.22 -3.84
CA GLN A 172 -16.28 -6.45 -4.52
C GLN A 172 -15.18 -7.04 -3.63
N ARG A 173 -15.21 -6.73 -2.32
CA ARG A 173 -14.19 -7.16 -1.34
C ARG A 173 -14.72 -8.17 -0.31
N THR A 174 -15.93 -8.70 -0.51
CA THR A 174 -16.54 -9.66 0.42
C THR A 174 -17.08 -10.91 -0.26
N VAL A 175 -16.79 -11.12 -1.53
CA VAL A 175 -17.05 -12.39 -2.21
C VAL A 175 -16.04 -13.45 -1.80
N ALA A 176 -16.41 -14.69 -1.97
CA ALA A 176 -15.56 -15.83 -1.66
C ALA A 176 -14.24 -15.77 -2.44
N GLY A 177 -13.15 -16.10 -1.76
CA GLY A 177 -11.80 -15.99 -2.28
C GLY A 177 -11.12 -14.62 -2.05
N PHE A 178 -11.86 -13.58 -1.73
CA PHE A 178 -11.30 -12.26 -1.41
C PHE A 178 -10.98 -12.15 0.11
N TYR A 179 -10.04 -12.96 0.57
CA TYR A 179 -9.71 -13.15 1.97
C TYR A 179 -8.76 -12.05 2.48
N ASP A 180 -9.30 -10.86 2.73
CA ASP A 180 -8.51 -9.70 3.13
C ASP A 180 -9.13 -8.89 4.27
N ASN A 181 -8.38 -7.94 4.79
CA ASN A 181 -8.65 -7.12 5.97
C ASN A 181 -10.00 -6.39 5.93
N GLU A 182 -10.46 -6.01 4.75
CA GLU A 182 -11.75 -5.35 4.54
C GLU A 182 -12.95 -6.16 5.02
N SER A 183 -12.86 -7.48 4.93
CA SER A 183 -13.95 -8.38 5.35
C SER A 183 -14.32 -8.21 6.83
N VAL A 184 -13.32 -8.03 7.68
CA VAL A 184 -13.51 -7.76 9.11
C VAL A 184 -13.51 -6.26 9.43
N GLY A 185 -12.77 -5.47 8.68
CA GLY A 185 -12.62 -4.04 8.89
C GLY A 185 -13.93 -3.28 8.71
N VAL A 186 -14.65 -3.50 7.62
CA VAL A 186 -15.96 -2.86 7.38
C VAL A 186 -17.01 -3.34 8.39
N PHE A 187 -17.01 -4.63 8.74
CA PHE A 187 -17.83 -5.15 9.83
C PHE A 187 -17.60 -4.37 11.12
N ALA A 188 -16.33 -4.17 11.51
CA ALA A 188 -15.98 -3.46 12.73
C ALA A 188 -16.33 -1.97 12.66
N ILE A 189 -16.21 -1.30 11.51
CA ILE A 189 -16.65 0.09 11.30
C ILE A 189 -18.16 0.22 11.56
N VAL A 190 -18.97 -0.65 10.94
CA VAL A 190 -20.43 -0.63 11.09
C VAL A 190 -20.84 -0.95 12.53
N LEU A 191 -20.18 -1.92 13.16
CA LEU A 191 -20.43 -2.31 14.55
C LEU A 191 -20.06 -1.19 15.53
N THR A 192 -18.90 -0.57 15.35
CA THR A 192 -18.43 0.55 16.17
C THR A 192 -19.42 1.73 16.06
N THR A 193 -19.81 2.08 14.82
CA THR A 193 -20.79 3.16 14.59
C THR A 193 -22.12 2.87 15.25
N PHE A 194 -22.64 1.65 15.12
CA PHE A 194 -23.88 1.23 15.77
C PHE A 194 -23.80 1.33 17.30
N LEU A 195 -22.75 0.75 17.90
CA LEU A 195 -22.59 0.70 19.35
C LEU A 195 -22.31 2.07 19.95
N PHE A 196 -21.50 2.91 19.27
CA PHE A 196 -21.25 4.29 19.68
C PHE A 196 -22.55 5.12 19.64
N MET A 197 -23.31 5.03 18.54
CA MET A 197 -24.62 5.67 18.40
C MET A 197 -25.58 5.25 19.51
N ARG A 198 -25.62 3.99 19.87
CA ARG A 198 -26.45 3.47 20.95
C ARG A 198 -25.99 3.97 22.31
N GLY A 199 -24.68 4.07 22.56
CA GLY A 199 -24.09 4.68 23.76
C GLY A 199 -24.51 6.13 23.87
N LEU A 200 -24.38 6.90 22.81
CA LEU A 200 -24.76 8.30 22.71
C LEU A 200 -26.25 8.50 22.96
N LYS A 201 -27.11 7.81 22.22
CA LYS A 201 -28.56 7.98 22.23
C LYS A 201 -29.19 7.51 23.53
N ARG A 202 -28.78 6.34 24.06
CA ARG A 202 -29.39 5.73 25.24
C ARG A 202 -28.57 5.91 26.52
N GLY A 203 -27.40 6.49 26.47
CA GLY A 203 -26.48 6.58 27.61
C GLY A 203 -26.03 5.21 28.12
N SER A 204 -25.92 4.19 27.23
CA SER A 204 -25.57 2.82 27.57
C SER A 204 -24.05 2.65 27.67
N LEU A 205 -23.53 2.53 28.87
CA LEU A 205 -22.11 2.28 29.11
C LEU A 205 -21.64 0.95 28.48
N THR A 206 -22.49 -0.08 28.51
CA THR A 206 -22.18 -1.37 27.89
C THR A 206 -22.05 -1.26 26.37
N ALA A 207 -22.86 -0.41 25.73
CA ALA A 207 -22.73 -0.14 24.31
C ALA A 207 -21.43 0.64 24.01
N SER A 208 -21.07 1.61 24.86
CA SER A 208 -19.81 2.34 24.71
C SER A 208 -18.57 1.44 24.89
N VAL A 209 -18.62 0.51 25.86
CA VAL A 209 -17.57 -0.52 26.01
C VAL A 209 -17.51 -1.42 24.78
N GLY A 210 -18.67 -1.89 24.28
CA GLY A 210 -18.73 -2.66 23.04
C GLY A 210 -18.19 -1.88 21.84
N ALA A 211 -18.44 -0.58 21.74
CA ALA A 211 -17.86 0.27 20.71
C ALA A 211 -16.33 0.36 20.82
N GLY A 212 -15.80 0.47 22.05
CA GLY A 212 -14.35 0.44 22.29
C GLY A 212 -13.71 -0.89 21.94
N LEU A 213 -14.36 -2.02 22.29
CA LEU A 213 -13.89 -3.36 21.89
C LEU A 213 -13.88 -3.52 20.36
N SER A 214 -14.94 -3.05 19.70
CA SER A 214 -15.04 -3.09 18.24
C SER A 214 -14.02 -2.18 17.56
N LEU A 215 -13.74 -1.00 18.11
CA LEU A 215 -12.70 -0.10 17.62
C LEU A 215 -11.30 -0.71 17.80
N GLY A 216 -11.04 -1.32 18.97
CA GLY A 216 -9.78 -2.04 19.21
C GLY A 216 -9.58 -3.19 18.24
N TYR A 217 -10.65 -3.97 17.97
CA TYR A 217 -10.63 -5.02 16.96
C TYR A 217 -10.37 -4.45 15.56
N LEU A 218 -10.95 -3.29 15.21
CA LEU A 218 -10.69 -2.62 13.94
C LEU A 218 -9.22 -2.21 13.80
N LEU A 219 -8.63 -1.63 14.86
CA LEU A 219 -7.23 -1.21 14.88
C LEU A 219 -6.24 -2.36 14.64
N VAL A 220 -6.51 -3.54 15.18
CA VAL A 220 -5.66 -4.71 14.97
C VAL A 220 -5.98 -5.47 13.68
N SER A 221 -6.99 -5.04 12.93
CA SER A 221 -7.46 -5.71 11.72
C SER A 221 -7.12 -4.98 10.44
N TRP A 222 -7.11 -3.64 10.44
CA TRP A 222 -7.04 -2.89 9.19
C TRP A 222 -6.57 -1.44 9.41
N GLY A 223 -5.68 -0.96 8.54
CA GLY A 223 -5.14 0.40 8.60
C GLY A 223 -6.20 1.50 8.46
N ALA A 224 -7.34 1.23 7.79
CA ALA A 224 -8.46 2.17 7.71
C ALA A 224 -9.17 2.43 9.06
N ALA A 225 -8.71 1.82 10.16
CA ALA A 225 -9.10 2.19 11.53
C ALA A 225 -8.85 3.67 11.85
N GLU A 226 -7.83 4.26 11.23
CA GLU A 226 -7.52 5.69 11.36
C GLU A 226 -8.67 6.57 10.89
N TYR A 227 -9.40 6.16 9.85
CA TYR A 227 -10.63 6.84 9.44
C TYR A 227 -11.66 6.88 10.57
N MET A 228 -11.86 5.77 11.27
CA MET A 228 -12.86 5.71 12.36
C MET A 228 -12.45 6.55 13.57
N LEU A 229 -11.14 6.56 13.90
CA LEU A 229 -10.60 7.45 14.93
C LEU A 229 -10.84 8.92 14.59
N GLY A 230 -10.49 9.31 13.36
CA GLY A 230 -10.72 10.67 12.85
C GLY A 230 -12.19 11.06 12.78
N LEU A 231 -13.08 10.15 12.33
CA LEU A 231 -14.51 10.36 12.26
C LEU A 231 -15.11 10.66 13.64
N LEU A 232 -14.77 9.82 14.64
CA LEU A 232 -15.30 10.01 16.00
C LEU A 232 -14.76 11.28 16.64
N ALA A 233 -13.49 11.62 16.40
CA ALA A 233 -12.89 12.86 16.86
C ALA A 233 -13.55 14.09 16.22
N LEU A 234 -13.68 14.08 14.90
CA LEU A 234 -14.36 15.15 14.15
C LEU A 234 -15.80 15.34 14.61
N TYR A 235 -16.54 14.23 14.76
CA TYR A 235 -17.91 14.26 15.27
C TYR A 235 -17.98 14.88 16.67
N ALA A 236 -17.20 14.39 17.63
CA ALA A 236 -17.24 14.88 19.00
C ALA A 236 -16.83 16.36 19.11
N PHE A 237 -15.85 16.77 18.31
CA PHE A 237 -15.41 18.17 18.22
C PHE A 237 -16.50 19.07 17.62
N LEU A 238 -17.11 18.69 16.50
CA LEU A 238 -18.19 19.46 15.88
C LEU A 238 -19.42 19.58 16.80
N MET A 239 -19.79 18.49 17.51
CA MET A 239 -20.89 18.51 18.48
C MET A 239 -20.62 19.49 19.61
N LEU A 240 -19.36 19.59 20.08
CA LEU A 240 -18.99 20.60 21.07
C LEU A 240 -19.13 22.02 20.51
N MET A 241 -18.64 22.24 19.26
CA MET A 241 -18.65 23.56 18.61
C MET A 241 -20.09 24.09 18.36
N ILE A 242 -21.00 23.22 17.92
CA ILE A 242 -22.40 23.60 17.68
C ILE A 242 -23.24 23.65 18.97
N GLY A 243 -22.62 23.37 20.14
CA GLY A 243 -23.28 23.46 21.44
C GLY A 243 -24.12 22.24 21.84
N HIS A 244 -23.95 21.11 21.14
CA HIS A 244 -24.62 19.83 21.41
C HIS A 244 -23.83 18.96 22.39
N TYR A 245 -23.06 19.57 23.30
CA TYR A 245 -22.35 18.82 24.32
C TYR A 245 -23.33 18.11 25.29
N SER A 246 -23.04 16.87 25.62
CA SER A 246 -23.76 16.10 26.62
C SER A 246 -22.81 15.18 27.40
N LYS A 247 -23.18 14.82 28.64
CA LYS A 247 -22.39 13.81 29.40
C LYS A 247 -22.37 12.44 28.74
N ARG A 248 -23.40 12.14 27.92
CA ARG A 248 -23.46 10.90 27.14
C ARG A 248 -22.41 10.92 26.05
N LEU A 249 -22.24 12.06 25.38
CA LEU A 249 -21.16 12.24 24.38
C LEU A 249 -19.77 12.03 25.03
N LEU A 250 -19.53 12.74 26.15
CA LEU A 250 -18.26 12.61 26.88
C LEU A 250 -17.97 11.16 27.25
N SER A 251 -18.93 10.49 27.96
CA SER A 251 -18.71 9.12 28.41
C SER A 251 -18.59 8.12 27.29
N SER A 252 -19.43 8.22 26.24
CA SER A 252 -19.34 7.31 25.09
C SER A 252 -18.03 7.50 24.33
N TYR A 253 -17.62 8.74 24.11
CA TYR A 253 -16.37 9.05 23.42
C TYR A 253 -15.15 8.55 24.20
N LEU A 254 -15.02 8.94 25.47
CA LEU A 254 -13.88 8.55 26.29
C LEU A 254 -13.75 7.03 26.40
N ILE A 255 -14.83 6.31 26.68
CA ILE A 255 -14.79 4.86 26.81
C ILE A 255 -14.40 4.22 25.47
N THR A 256 -15.02 4.68 24.37
CA THR A 256 -14.76 4.09 23.05
C THR A 256 -13.31 4.31 22.63
N ILE A 257 -12.78 5.53 22.73
CA ILE A 257 -11.41 5.85 22.29
C ILE A 257 -10.39 5.21 23.23
N SER A 258 -10.54 5.36 24.57
CA SER A 258 -9.53 4.83 25.49
C SER A 258 -9.43 3.30 25.44
N LEU A 259 -10.57 2.60 25.39
CA LEU A 259 -10.58 1.15 25.32
C LEU A 259 -10.12 0.65 23.93
N GLY A 260 -10.53 1.35 22.87
CA GLY A 260 -10.11 1.03 21.50
C GLY A 260 -8.60 1.15 21.34
N LEU A 261 -8.03 2.28 21.73
CA LEU A 261 -6.56 2.48 21.66
C LEU A 261 -5.82 1.51 22.58
N PHE A 262 -6.30 1.25 23.78
CA PHE A 262 -5.66 0.31 24.69
C PHE A 262 -5.56 -1.08 24.08
N ILE A 263 -6.66 -1.61 23.51
CA ILE A 263 -6.67 -2.94 22.89
C ILE A 263 -5.84 -2.94 21.60
N GLY A 264 -5.98 -1.90 20.75
CA GLY A 264 -5.22 -1.80 19.52
C GLY A 264 -3.72 -1.84 19.76
N ASN A 265 -3.23 -1.07 20.73
CA ASN A 265 -1.81 -0.95 21.02
C ASN A 265 -1.19 -2.17 21.73
N LEU A 266 -1.99 -3.14 22.19
CA LEU A 266 -1.48 -4.41 22.68
C LEU A 266 -0.88 -5.29 21.59
N VAL A 267 -1.27 -5.07 20.34
CA VAL A 267 -0.72 -5.82 19.19
C VAL A 267 0.51 -5.10 18.65
N PRO A 268 1.66 -5.75 18.50
CA PRO A 268 2.93 -5.12 18.11
C PRO A 268 2.88 -4.34 16.79
N ARG A 269 2.02 -4.75 15.84
CA ARG A 269 1.81 -4.03 14.56
C ARG A 269 1.32 -2.59 14.77
N VAL A 270 0.47 -2.37 15.75
CA VAL A 270 -0.02 -1.05 16.14
C VAL A 270 0.96 -0.41 17.12
N GLY A 271 1.27 -1.14 18.22
CA GLY A 271 2.24 -0.74 19.23
C GLY A 271 1.85 0.51 20.03
N PHE A 272 2.53 0.71 21.18
CA PHE A 272 2.29 1.89 22.01
C PHE A 272 2.85 3.18 21.42
N ASP A 273 3.81 3.10 20.52
CA ASP A 273 4.36 4.24 19.78
C ASP A 273 3.28 4.94 18.92
N ASN A 274 2.23 4.19 18.53
CA ASN A 274 1.07 4.74 17.86
C ASN A 274 0.35 5.84 18.66
N LEU A 275 0.48 5.87 20.00
CA LEU A 275 -0.13 6.93 20.83
C LEU A 275 0.45 8.32 20.54
N THR A 276 1.66 8.39 20.01
CA THR A 276 2.33 9.64 19.61
C THR A 276 2.11 9.98 18.14
N SER A 277 1.44 9.11 17.37
CA SER A 277 1.13 9.38 15.98
C SER A 277 0.11 10.52 15.83
N PHE A 278 0.19 11.27 14.74
CA PHE A 278 -0.74 12.36 14.45
C PHE A 278 -2.20 11.92 14.45
N THR A 279 -2.47 10.72 13.92
CA THR A 279 -3.80 10.14 13.80
C THR A 279 -4.44 9.79 15.15
N THR A 280 -3.64 9.51 16.18
CA THR A 280 -4.12 9.22 17.55
C THR A 280 -4.05 10.43 18.46
N LEU A 281 -3.12 11.36 18.24
CA LEU A 281 -3.06 12.60 19.02
C LEU A 281 -4.31 13.46 18.87
N ALA A 282 -4.92 13.51 17.68
CA ALA A 282 -6.15 14.27 17.46
C ALA A 282 -7.34 13.73 18.29
N PRO A 283 -7.69 12.43 18.28
CA PRO A 283 -8.70 11.86 19.18
C PRO A 283 -8.39 12.06 20.66
N ILE A 284 -7.13 11.91 21.08
CA ILE A 284 -6.69 12.15 22.46
C ILE A 284 -6.86 13.63 22.83
N GLY A 285 -6.50 14.53 21.94
CA GLY A 285 -6.68 15.97 22.15
C GLY A 285 -8.14 16.37 22.30
N VAL A 286 -9.03 15.82 21.46
CA VAL A 286 -10.48 16.02 21.59
C VAL A 286 -11.01 15.47 22.92
N ALA A 287 -10.52 14.30 23.37
CA ALA A 287 -10.85 13.77 24.69
C ALA A 287 -10.45 14.76 25.81
N GLY A 288 -9.25 15.31 25.74
CA GLY A 288 -8.79 16.33 26.67
C GLY A 288 -9.66 17.58 26.68
N VAL A 289 -10.04 18.09 25.51
CA VAL A 289 -10.93 19.26 25.37
C VAL A 289 -12.31 18.98 25.97
N LEU A 290 -12.88 17.81 25.73
CA LEU A 290 -14.18 17.43 26.31
C LEU A 290 -14.10 17.30 27.83
N ILE A 291 -13.02 16.75 28.38
CA ILE A 291 -12.80 16.67 29.85
C ILE A 291 -12.69 18.07 30.45
N LEU A 292 -11.86 18.93 29.87
CA LEU A 292 -11.67 20.29 30.32
C LEU A 292 -12.97 21.09 30.30
N TYR A 293 -13.79 20.90 29.26
CA TYR A 293 -15.11 21.54 29.17
C TYR A 293 -16.06 21.03 30.25
N GLU A 294 -16.11 19.73 30.56
CA GLU A 294 -16.94 19.20 31.65
C GLU A 294 -16.45 19.68 33.00
N VAL A 295 -15.13 19.71 33.24
CA VAL A 295 -14.55 20.26 34.49
C VAL A 295 -14.97 21.73 34.66
N TRP A 296 -14.83 22.53 33.60
CA TRP A 296 -15.21 23.93 33.61
C TRP A 296 -16.71 24.14 33.91
N LEU A 297 -17.59 23.32 33.30
CA LEU A 297 -19.04 23.37 33.60
C LEU A 297 -19.33 23.03 35.06
N ARG A 298 -18.56 22.17 35.70
CA ARG A 298 -18.71 21.81 37.12
C ARG A 298 -18.21 22.95 38.03
N VAL A 299 -17.03 23.49 37.75
CA VAL A 299 -16.47 24.62 38.51
C VAL A 299 -17.35 25.84 38.40
N GLY A 300 -17.90 26.13 37.20
CA GLY A 300 -18.83 27.26 36.99
C GLY A 300 -20.14 27.15 37.79
N ARG A 301 -20.66 25.96 38.07
CA ARG A 301 -21.85 25.74 38.94
C ARG A 301 -21.56 26.02 40.42
N TYR A 302 -20.33 25.95 40.90
CA TYR A 302 -19.95 26.29 42.26
C TYR A 302 -19.69 27.78 42.46
N ARG A 303 -19.50 28.54 41.35
CA ARG A 303 -19.29 29.99 41.37
C ARG A 303 -20.31 30.66 40.45
N GLU A 304 -21.56 30.80 40.93
CA GLU A 304 -22.64 31.45 40.18
C GLU A 304 -22.30 32.87 39.69
N ALA A 305 -21.47 33.61 40.42
CA ALA A 305 -21.05 34.96 40.02
C ALA A 305 -20.06 34.97 38.82
N THR A 306 -19.25 33.92 38.62
CA THR A 306 -18.30 33.83 37.51
C THR A 306 -18.90 33.18 36.27
N ALA A 307 -19.90 32.33 36.41
CA ALA A 307 -20.55 31.65 35.29
C ALA A 307 -21.28 32.63 34.36
N ASN A 308 -21.89 33.67 34.91
CA ASN A 308 -22.62 34.69 34.14
C ASN A 308 -21.72 35.61 33.34
N VAL A 309 -20.45 35.80 33.76
CA VAL A 309 -19.47 36.64 33.06
C VAL A 309 -18.71 35.86 31.99
N LEU A 310 -18.38 34.61 32.27
CA LEU A 310 -17.54 33.79 31.34
C LEU A 310 -18.35 32.99 30.31
N SER A 311 -19.61 32.62 30.57
CA SER A 311 -20.42 31.81 29.67
C SER A 311 -20.64 32.44 28.27
N PRO A 312 -20.89 33.76 28.13
CA PRO A 312 -21.00 34.35 26.78
C PRO A 312 -19.65 34.47 26.06
N HIS A 313 -18.51 34.43 26.78
CA HIS A 313 -17.18 34.57 26.19
C HIS A 313 -16.48 33.24 25.91
N MET A 314 -17.04 32.13 26.35
CA MET A 314 -16.40 30.81 26.14
C MET A 314 -16.36 30.37 24.68
N LYS A 315 -17.37 30.66 23.89
CA LYS A 315 -17.34 30.37 22.44
C LYS A 315 -16.23 31.14 21.75
N PRO A 316 -16.07 32.47 21.97
CA PRO A 316 -14.93 33.21 21.43
C PRO A 316 -13.57 32.79 22.02
N ILE A 317 -13.49 32.38 23.30
CA ILE A 317 -12.26 31.87 23.91
C ILE A 317 -11.86 30.52 23.31
N LEU A 318 -12.81 29.59 23.18
CA LEU A 318 -12.58 28.32 22.50
C LEU A 318 -12.21 28.52 21.02
N LEU A 319 -12.90 29.40 20.32
CA LEU A 319 -12.55 29.81 18.96
C LEU A 319 -11.16 30.45 18.94
N GLY A 320 -10.84 31.33 19.88
CA GLY A 320 -9.54 32.00 19.99
C GLY A 320 -8.36 31.05 20.28
N ILE A 321 -8.61 29.92 20.95
CA ILE A 321 -7.59 28.87 21.18
C ILE A 321 -7.53 27.89 20.01
N LEU A 322 -8.68 27.51 19.46
CA LEU A 322 -8.78 26.50 18.41
C LEU A 322 -8.45 27.04 17.03
N THR A 323 -8.73 28.30 16.72
CA THR A 323 -8.36 28.89 15.43
C THR A 323 -6.84 28.94 15.24
N PRO A 324 -6.04 29.39 16.23
CA PRO A 324 -4.58 29.27 16.14
C PRO A 324 -4.10 27.82 16.09
N ALA A 325 -4.70 26.90 16.86
CA ALA A 325 -4.33 25.48 16.82
C ALA A 325 -4.62 24.84 15.45
N VAL A 326 -5.79 25.12 14.87
CA VAL A 326 -6.11 24.71 13.50
C VAL A 326 -5.21 25.41 12.48
N GLY A 327 -4.90 26.68 12.69
CA GLY A 327 -3.96 27.43 11.85
C GLY A 327 -2.53 26.89 11.93
N VAL A 328 -2.06 26.52 13.11
CA VAL A 328 -0.75 25.86 13.31
C VAL A 328 -0.77 24.47 12.66
N ILE A 329 -1.81 23.70 12.82
CA ILE A 329 -1.94 22.38 12.16
C ILE A 329 -1.97 22.56 10.64
N ALA A 330 -2.77 23.49 10.12
CA ALA A 330 -2.84 23.78 8.69
C ALA A 330 -1.49 24.29 8.14
N TYR A 331 -0.80 25.14 8.91
CA TYR A 331 0.53 25.62 8.56
C TYR A 331 1.56 24.49 8.58
N LEU A 332 1.58 23.65 9.63
CA LEU A 332 2.47 22.49 9.71
C LEU A 332 2.19 21.49 8.59
N LEU A 333 0.92 21.29 8.22
CA LEU A 333 0.54 20.47 7.07
C LEU A 333 1.01 21.10 5.76
N TYR A 334 0.91 22.42 5.61
CA TYR A 334 1.35 23.13 4.43
C TYR A 334 2.88 23.10 4.27
N VAL A 335 3.62 23.45 5.33
CA VAL A 335 5.09 23.43 5.35
C VAL A 335 5.62 22.00 5.23
N GLY A 336 4.99 21.04 5.92
CA GLY A 336 5.31 19.63 5.79
C GLY A 336 5.08 19.09 4.40
N SER A 337 4.03 19.54 3.69
CA SER A 337 3.81 19.15 2.30
C SER A 337 4.90 19.68 1.37
N ILE A 338 5.34 20.91 1.57
CA ILE A 338 6.39 21.52 0.74
C ILE A 338 7.75 20.87 1.02
N GLU A 339 8.10 20.64 2.28
CA GLU A 339 9.38 19.99 2.63
C GLU A 339 9.41 18.51 2.25
N LEU A 340 8.28 17.79 2.33
CA LEU A 340 8.17 16.40 1.85
C LEU A 340 8.36 16.30 0.33
N THR A 341 7.92 17.30 -0.42
CA THR A 341 8.12 17.35 -1.87
C THR A 341 9.58 17.67 -2.24
N ILE A 342 10.25 18.50 -1.43
CA ILE A 342 11.64 18.96 -1.71
C ILE A 342 12.69 18.03 -1.09
N ARG A 343 12.39 17.40 0.07
CA ARG A 343 13.32 16.56 0.83
C ARG A 343 12.60 15.35 1.46
N PRO A 344 12.42 14.25 0.75
CA PRO A 344 11.71 13.07 1.25
C PRO A 344 12.38 12.38 2.45
N PHE A 345 13.61 12.78 2.81
CA PHE A 345 14.43 12.12 3.84
C PHE A 345 14.94 13.05 4.96
N THR A 346 14.19 14.11 5.30
CA THR A 346 14.57 14.85 6.51
C THR A 346 14.26 14.00 7.75
N SER A 347 15.28 13.77 8.58
CA SER A 347 15.19 13.05 9.87
C SER A 347 14.36 13.79 10.94
N ASN A 348 13.49 14.70 10.55
CA ASN A 348 12.64 15.44 11.47
C ASN A 348 11.40 14.62 11.80
N PRO A 349 11.27 14.11 13.05
CA PRO A 349 10.18 13.22 13.45
C PRO A 349 8.78 13.86 13.31
N ILE A 350 8.68 15.19 13.37
CA ILE A 350 7.39 15.90 13.21
C ILE A 350 6.91 15.82 11.76
N LEU A 351 7.80 15.87 10.78
CA LEU A 351 7.48 15.78 9.36
C LEU A 351 7.12 14.35 8.95
N THR A 352 7.80 13.34 9.48
CA THR A 352 7.46 11.94 9.27
C THR A 352 6.12 11.55 9.89
N LEU A 353 5.73 12.16 11.02
CA LEU A 353 4.42 11.95 11.65
C LEU A 353 3.26 12.49 10.78
N GLY A 354 3.47 13.58 10.05
CA GLY A 354 2.49 14.15 9.13
C GLY A 354 2.42 13.44 7.77
N GLY A 355 3.52 12.84 7.31
CA GLY A 355 3.67 12.31 5.95
C GLY A 355 2.61 11.27 5.59
N LYS A 356 2.47 10.20 6.36
CA LYS A 356 1.48 9.14 6.10
C LYS A 356 0.03 9.65 6.16
N PHE A 357 -0.27 10.56 7.06
CA PHE A 357 -1.59 11.18 7.15
C PHE A 357 -1.87 12.05 5.91
N LEU A 358 -0.88 12.84 5.50
CA LEU A 358 -0.99 13.70 4.32
C LEU A 358 -1.20 12.91 3.03
N THR A 359 -0.50 11.81 2.84
CA THR A 359 -0.67 10.95 1.65
C THR A 359 -2.07 10.33 1.55
N VAL A 360 -2.74 10.10 2.68
CA VAL A 360 -4.13 9.62 2.66
C VAL A 360 -5.13 10.76 2.45
N VAL A 361 -4.91 11.89 3.11
CA VAL A 361 -5.83 13.05 3.08
C VAL A 361 -5.69 13.86 1.80
N ASN A 362 -4.46 14.07 1.31
CA ASN A 362 -4.18 14.85 0.13
C ASN A 362 -3.76 13.94 -1.04
N PRO A 363 -4.60 13.76 -2.08
CA PRO A 363 -4.25 12.92 -3.22
C PRO A 363 -3.03 13.43 -4.00
N PHE A 364 -2.76 14.74 -3.98
CA PHE A 364 -1.61 15.29 -4.70
C PHE A 364 -0.28 14.89 -4.06
N THR A 365 -0.14 14.97 -2.73
CA THR A 365 1.07 14.51 -2.05
C THR A 365 1.28 13.00 -2.15
N ARG A 366 0.21 12.23 -2.38
CA ARG A 366 0.33 10.78 -2.61
C ARG A 366 0.93 10.46 -3.96
N LEU A 367 0.61 11.24 -4.98
CA LEU A 367 1.16 11.06 -6.33
C LEU A 367 2.66 11.38 -6.41
N ASP A 368 3.18 12.17 -5.44
CA ASP A 368 4.61 12.42 -5.31
C ASP A 368 5.37 11.20 -4.74
N GLU A 369 4.71 10.32 -4.01
CA GLU A 369 5.26 9.07 -3.47
C GLU A 369 5.19 7.96 -4.53
N ARG A 370 6.28 7.68 -5.21
CA ARG A 370 6.33 6.78 -6.39
C ARG A 370 5.73 5.40 -6.15
N ILE A 371 6.05 4.75 -5.03
CA ILE A 371 5.49 3.43 -4.68
C ILE A 371 3.98 3.51 -4.46
N LEU A 372 3.49 4.53 -3.73
CA LEU A 372 2.05 4.69 -3.50
C LEU A 372 1.31 5.03 -4.79
N ALA A 373 1.92 5.83 -5.67
CA ALA A 373 1.36 6.19 -6.96
C ALA A 373 1.30 5.01 -7.95
N SER A 374 2.20 4.04 -7.82
CA SER A 374 2.22 2.84 -8.66
C SER A 374 1.05 1.88 -8.41
N VAL A 375 0.34 2.03 -7.28
CA VAL A 375 -0.80 1.19 -6.92
C VAL A 375 -2.08 1.82 -7.43
N ALA A 376 -2.72 1.20 -8.42
CA ALA A 376 -3.94 1.72 -9.06
C ALA A 376 -5.08 2.02 -8.08
N GLU A 377 -5.22 1.24 -7.00
CA GLU A 377 -6.24 1.43 -5.97
C GLU A 377 -6.03 2.70 -5.12
N HIS A 378 -4.83 3.27 -5.13
CA HIS A 378 -4.49 4.50 -4.42
C HIS A 378 -4.82 5.76 -5.23
N LEU A 379 -5.14 5.62 -6.50
CA LEU A 379 -5.51 6.75 -7.35
C LEU A 379 -6.84 7.37 -6.91
N PRO A 380 -7.07 8.67 -7.20
CA PRO A 380 -8.36 9.31 -6.99
C PRO A 380 -9.47 8.63 -7.79
N SER A 381 -10.65 8.53 -7.18
CA SER A 381 -11.80 7.90 -7.84
C SER A 381 -12.37 8.76 -8.97
N PRO A 382 -12.45 8.26 -10.20
CA PRO A 382 -13.21 8.94 -11.25
C PRO A 382 -14.72 8.90 -10.94
N TRP A 383 -15.50 9.81 -11.53
CA TRP A 383 -16.96 9.85 -11.32
C TRP A 383 -17.66 8.54 -11.66
N GLY A 384 -17.20 7.84 -12.71
CA GLY A 384 -17.73 6.55 -13.11
C GLY A 384 -17.62 5.48 -12.01
N ALA A 385 -16.56 5.52 -11.21
CA ALA A 385 -16.38 4.58 -10.10
C ALA A 385 -17.48 4.71 -9.04
N PHE A 386 -17.89 5.94 -8.71
CA PHE A 386 -19.00 6.17 -7.77
C PHE A 386 -20.32 5.60 -8.31
N TYR A 387 -20.61 5.83 -9.59
CA TYR A 387 -21.82 5.30 -10.19
C TYR A 387 -21.82 3.76 -10.22
N ASN A 388 -20.72 3.16 -10.65
CA ASN A 388 -20.59 1.70 -10.75
C ASN A 388 -20.65 1.02 -9.38
N THR A 389 -20.11 1.66 -8.34
CA THR A 389 -20.05 1.07 -6.99
C THR A 389 -21.25 1.35 -6.12
N LEU A 390 -21.97 2.46 -6.34
CA LEU A 390 -23.14 2.87 -5.55
C LEU A 390 -24.46 2.64 -6.28
N LEU A 391 -24.43 2.53 -7.62
CA LEU A 391 -25.61 2.33 -8.47
C LEU A 391 -26.69 3.38 -8.20
N VAL A 392 -27.94 2.97 -8.15
CA VAL A 392 -29.09 3.85 -7.93
C VAL A 392 -29.06 4.54 -6.55
N LEU A 393 -28.36 3.98 -5.58
CA LEU A 393 -28.27 4.54 -4.23
C LEU A 393 -27.54 5.89 -4.18
N ILE A 394 -26.74 6.23 -5.20
CA ILE A 394 -26.07 7.53 -5.32
C ILE A 394 -27.07 8.70 -5.31
N PHE A 395 -28.28 8.51 -5.84
CA PHE A 395 -29.33 9.55 -5.86
C PHE A 395 -30.08 9.65 -4.54
N PHE A 396 -30.21 8.55 -3.80
CA PHE A 396 -30.87 8.54 -2.48
C PHE A 396 -29.99 9.03 -1.35
N PHE A 397 -28.68 8.90 -1.49
CA PHE A 397 -27.71 9.27 -0.46
C PHE A 397 -27.78 10.76 -0.07
N PRO A 398 -27.71 11.75 -0.99
CA PRO A 398 -27.81 13.17 -0.63
C PRO A 398 -29.17 13.52 -0.04
N LEU A 399 -30.23 12.88 -0.53
CA LEU A 399 -31.58 13.08 -0.02
C LEU A 399 -31.70 12.57 1.43
N GLY A 400 -31.07 11.44 1.74
CA GLY A 400 -31.00 10.92 3.12
C GLY A 400 -30.26 11.87 4.07
N MET A 401 -29.14 12.41 3.62
CA MET A 401 -28.38 13.42 4.36
C MET A 401 -29.24 14.66 4.64
N TYR A 402 -29.96 15.17 3.64
CA TYR A 402 -30.88 16.30 3.80
C TYR A 402 -31.93 16.03 4.86
N PHE A 403 -32.59 14.86 4.86
CA PHE A 403 -33.57 14.53 5.87
C PHE A 403 -33.01 14.45 7.29
N LEU A 404 -31.80 13.92 7.46
CA LEU A 404 -31.14 13.87 8.76
C LEU A 404 -30.70 15.27 9.23
N PHE A 405 -30.09 16.04 8.33
CA PHE A 405 -29.70 17.43 8.61
C PHE A 405 -30.90 18.27 9.10
N LYS A 406 -32.03 18.12 8.43
CA LYS A 406 -33.28 18.82 8.82
C LYS A 406 -33.82 18.40 10.21
N LYS A 407 -33.56 17.15 10.62
CA LYS A 407 -33.93 16.66 11.96
C LYS A 407 -32.99 17.16 13.04
N GLY A 408 -31.67 17.14 12.77
CA GLY A 408 -30.62 17.73 13.59
C GLY A 408 -30.42 17.09 14.96
N ARG A 409 -30.75 15.79 15.14
CA ARG A 409 -30.45 15.07 16.38
C ARG A 409 -28.99 14.68 16.44
N ASP A 410 -28.45 14.39 17.61
CA ASP A 410 -27.03 14.01 17.78
C ASP A 410 -26.64 12.82 16.90
N GLU A 411 -27.47 11.77 16.88
CA GLU A 411 -27.26 10.60 16.04
C GLU A 411 -27.36 10.89 14.53
N ASP A 412 -28.17 11.89 14.15
CA ASP A 412 -28.32 12.31 12.76
C ASP A 412 -27.03 12.98 12.26
N TRP A 413 -26.44 13.84 13.08
CA TRP A 413 -25.14 14.49 12.78
C TRP A 413 -24.02 13.48 12.59
N LEU A 414 -23.97 12.41 13.40
CA LEU A 414 -22.97 11.36 13.24
C LEU A 414 -23.01 10.75 11.84
N MET A 415 -24.20 10.44 11.33
CA MET A 415 -24.36 9.85 10.01
C MET A 415 -24.14 10.84 8.88
N VAL A 416 -24.46 12.12 9.06
CA VAL A 416 -24.17 13.17 8.09
C VAL A 416 -22.66 13.37 7.96
N ILE A 417 -21.94 13.46 9.08
CA ILE A 417 -20.48 13.61 9.09
C ILE A 417 -19.80 12.36 8.50
N TYR A 418 -20.29 11.16 8.85
CA TYR A 418 -19.85 9.92 8.24
C TYR A 418 -19.98 9.97 6.70
N GLY A 419 -21.17 10.34 6.20
CA GLY A 419 -21.43 10.41 4.76
C GLY A 419 -20.51 11.39 4.04
N LEU A 420 -20.35 12.61 4.57
CA LEU A 420 -19.51 13.65 3.99
C LEU A 420 -18.03 13.26 3.98
N SER A 421 -17.52 12.78 5.10
CA SER A 421 -16.13 12.37 5.20
C SER A 421 -15.83 11.13 4.34
N ALA A 422 -16.74 10.14 4.30
CA ALA A 422 -16.58 8.96 3.48
C ALA A 422 -16.58 9.28 1.97
N VAL A 423 -17.39 10.23 1.52
CA VAL A 423 -17.33 10.72 0.11
C VAL A 423 -15.97 11.33 -0.20
N TYR A 424 -15.46 12.18 0.71
CA TYR A 424 -14.14 12.78 0.52
C TYR A 424 -13.05 11.73 0.39
N PHE A 425 -12.95 10.81 1.35
CA PHE A 425 -11.91 9.78 1.34
C PHE A 425 -12.06 8.79 0.19
N SER A 426 -13.29 8.42 -0.16
CA SER A 426 -13.56 7.60 -1.35
C SER A 426 -13.20 8.31 -2.65
N GLY A 427 -13.40 9.63 -2.73
CA GLY A 427 -12.96 10.46 -3.87
C GLY A 427 -11.45 10.58 -3.94
N SER A 428 -10.79 10.65 -2.79
CA SER A 428 -9.34 10.75 -2.69
C SER A 428 -8.62 9.44 -3.06
N MET A 429 -9.24 8.27 -2.80
CA MET A 429 -8.64 6.96 -3.03
C MET A 429 -9.71 5.92 -3.35
N ILE A 430 -9.58 5.24 -4.50
CA ILE A 430 -10.55 4.23 -4.98
C ILE A 430 -10.77 3.15 -3.92
N ARG A 431 -9.71 2.66 -3.30
CA ARG A 431 -9.74 1.63 -2.24
C ARG A 431 -10.67 1.98 -1.07
N LEU A 432 -10.86 3.26 -0.75
CA LEU A 432 -11.69 3.69 0.37
C LEU A 432 -13.19 3.74 0.04
N GLY A 433 -13.59 3.45 -1.20
CA GLY A 433 -14.99 3.34 -1.62
C GLY A 433 -15.82 2.34 -0.79
N MET A 434 -15.18 1.31 -0.25
CA MET A 434 -15.84 0.35 0.62
C MET A 434 -16.24 0.89 2.00
N ILE A 435 -15.59 1.94 2.48
CA ILE A 435 -16.00 2.67 3.70
C ILE A 435 -17.28 3.46 3.42
N LEU A 436 -17.40 4.02 2.22
CA LEU A 436 -18.57 4.78 1.79
C LEU A 436 -19.82 3.90 1.65
N GLY A 437 -19.68 2.67 1.14
CA GLY A 437 -20.80 1.79 0.82
C GLY A 437 -21.84 1.62 1.96
N PRO A 438 -21.46 1.19 3.17
CA PRO A 438 -22.38 1.07 4.30
C PRO A 438 -23.01 2.39 4.72
N GLY A 439 -22.25 3.50 4.66
CA GLY A 439 -22.77 4.85 4.96
C GLY A 439 -23.85 5.26 3.97
N VAL A 440 -23.61 5.06 2.68
CA VAL A 440 -24.60 5.29 1.61
C VAL A 440 -25.83 4.43 1.80
N ALA A 441 -25.67 3.16 2.14
CA ALA A 441 -26.80 2.25 2.37
C ALA A 441 -27.72 2.75 3.51
N VAL A 442 -27.14 3.21 4.62
CA VAL A 442 -27.92 3.78 5.75
C VAL A 442 -28.65 5.05 5.32
N LEU A 443 -27.95 5.96 4.66
CA LEU A 443 -28.51 7.26 4.26
C LEU A 443 -29.58 7.10 3.17
N ALA A 444 -29.35 6.21 2.21
CA ALA A 444 -30.34 5.86 1.19
C ALA A 444 -31.58 5.19 1.81
N ALA A 445 -31.42 4.36 2.84
CA ALA A 445 -32.53 3.77 3.59
C ALA A 445 -33.37 4.83 4.31
N VAL A 446 -32.72 5.85 4.89
CA VAL A 446 -33.40 7.01 5.47
C VAL A 446 -34.18 7.76 4.40
N ALA A 447 -33.60 7.98 3.22
CA ALA A 447 -34.27 8.64 2.10
C ALA A 447 -35.52 7.85 1.65
N ALA A 448 -35.36 6.58 1.33
CA ALA A 448 -36.44 5.70 0.89
C ALA A 448 -37.58 5.68 1.91
N TYR A 449 -37.27 5.52 3.20
CA TYR A 449 -38.27 5.57 4.26
C TYR A 449 -38.94 6.95 4.35
N SER A 450 -38.18 8.04 4.32
CA SER A 450 -38.74 9.39 4.49
C SER A 450 -39.64 9.80 3.34
N VAL A 451 -39.32 9.35 2.13
CA VAL A 451 -40.19 9.55 0.96
C VAL A 451 -41.43 8.66 1.03
N LEU A 452 -41.33 7.41 1.41
CA LEU A 452 -42.43 6.47 1.40
C LEU A 452 -43.36 6.60 2.64
N ALA A 453 -42.88 7.12 3.75
CA ALA A 453 -43.63 7.18 5.00
C ALA A 453 -44.99 7.95 4.94
N PRO A 454 -45.11 9.11 4.24
CA PRO A 454 -46.37 9.78 4.01
C PRO A 454 -47.41 8.91 3.26
N TYR A 455 -46.93 8.20 2.21
CA TYR A 455 -47.77 7.32 1.39
C TYR A 455 -48.21 6.08 2.16
N ALA A 456 -47.32 5.51 2.98
CA ALA A 456 -47.64 4.39 3.84
C ALA A 456 -48.79 4.72 4.82
N LYS A 457 -48.85 5.96 5.34
CA LYS A 457 -49.93 6.43 6.18
C LYS A 457 -51.27 6.41 5.45
N VAL A 458 -51.29 6.79 4.17
CA VAL A 458 -52.54 6.77 3.35
C VAL A 458 -53.11 5.36 3.26
N VAL A 459 -52.24 4.36 3.08
CA VAL A 459 -52.65 2.95 2.92
C VAL A 459 -53.03 2.31 4.25
N THR A 460 -52.34 2.64 5.33
CA THR A 460 -52.49 1.97 6.64
C THR A 460 -53.62 2.54 7.51
N GLN A 461 -54.18 3.75 7.18
CA GLN A 461 -55.27 4.34 7.91
C GLN A 461 -56.56 3.52 7.78
N LYS A 462 -57.07 3.05 8.90
CA LYS A 462 -58.20 2.11 8.94
C LYS A 462 -59.58 2.82 8.94
N SER A 463 -59.69 4.06 9.44
CA SER A 463 -60.95 4.75 9.51
C SER A 463 -61.18 5.67 8.30
N VAL A 464 -62.42 5.71 7.80
CA VAL A 464 -62.81 6.58 6.68
C VAL A 464 -62.64 8.06 7.06
N PHE A 465 -62.84 8.41 8.34
CA PHE A 465 -62.72 9.78 8.85
C PHE A 465 -61.24 10.22 8.88
N GLU A 466 -60.33 9.38 9.33
CA GLU A 466 -58.88 9.67 9.31
C GLU A 466 -58.34 9.79 7.89
N ARG A 467 -58.76 8.92 6.96
CA ARG A 467 -58.43 9.02 5.53
C ARG A 467 -58.92 10.35 4.93
N ARG A 468 -60.13 10.79 5.22
CA ARG A 468 -60.68 12.08 4.76
C ARG A 468 -59.90 13.26 5.33
N ARG A 469 -59.57 13.25 6.62
CA ARG A 469 -58.82 14.32 7.29
C ARG A 469 -57.40 14.40 6.71
N PHE A 470 -56.76 13.29 6.45
CA PHE A 470 -55.42 13.24 5.86
C PHE A 470 -55.43 13.72 4.40
N ARG A 471 -56.39 13.30 3.59
CA ARG A 471 -56.57 13.80 2.21
C ARG A 471 -56.78 15.32 2.15
N MET A 472 -57.59 15.86 3.04
CA MET A 472 -57.84 17.30 3.12
C MET A 472 -56.58 18.09 3.52
N SER A 473 -55.65 17.49 4.23
CA SER A 473 -54.41 18.14 4.67
C SER A 473 -53.23 17.94 3.70
N THR A 474 -53.21 16.87 2.89
CA THR A 474 -52.02 16.50 2.08
C THR A 474 -52.31 16.31 0.61
N SER A 475 -53.57 16.31 0.13
CA SER A 475 -54.03 15.97 -1.23
C SER A 475 -53.53 14.56 -1.76
N LEU A 476 -52.93 13.72 -0.91
CA LEU A 476 -52.45 12.40 -1.29
C LEU A 476 -53.59 11.38 -1.32
N THR A 477 -53.66 10.58 -2.40
CA THR A 477 -54.62 9.50 -2.61
C THR A 477 -53.96 8.13 -2.56
N SER A 478 -54.77 7.05 -2.53
CA SER A 478 -54.26 5.66 -2.63
C SER A 478 -53.55 5.39 -3.93
N GLU A 479 -53.92 6.07 -4.98
CA GLU A 479 -53.25 5.96 -6.31
C GLU A 479 -51.85 6.55 -6.28
N HIS A 480 -51.72 7.76 -5.69
CA HIS A 480 -50.40 8.34 -5.47
C HIS A 480 -49.50 7.42 -4.60
N ALA A 481 -50.07 6.79 -3.59
CA ALA A 481 -49.33 5.85 -2.74
C ALA A 481 -48.87 4.62 -3.54
N LEU A 482 -49.78 4.04 -4.33
CA LEU A 482 -49.43 2.89 -5.16
C LEU A 482 -48.34 3.27 -6.18
N ALA A 483 -48.47 4.39 -6.85
CA ALA A 483 -47.48 4.89 -7.82
C ALA A 483 -46.10 5.10 -7.15
N ALA A 484 -46.06 5.72 -5.95
CA ALA A 484 -44.84 5.96 -5.21
C ALA A 484 -44.16 4.64 -4.79
N PHE A 485 -44.91 3.67 -4.28
CA PHE A 485 -44.39 2.36 -3.91
C PHE A 485 -43.89 1.59 -5.14
N ALA A 486 -44.65 1.61 -6.26
CA ALA A 486 -44.25 0.96 -7.50
C ALA A 486 -42.97 1.59 -8.07
N PHE A 487 -42.88 2.90 -8.14
CA PHE A 487 -41.72 3.61 -8.67
C PHE A 487 -40.46 3.40 -7.81
N ILE A 488 -40.54 3.63 -6.52
CA ILE A 488 -39.38 3.40 -5.61
C ILE A 488 -39.01 1.92 -5.58
N GLY A 489 -40.02 1.02 -5.54
CA GLY A 489 -39.81 -0.42 -5.60
C GLY A 489 -39.07 -0.86 -6.88
N LEU A 490 -39.45 -0.29 -8.04
CA LEU A 490 -38.78 -0.54 -9.31
C LEU A 490 -37.31 -0.06 -9.27
N LEU A 491 -37.06 1.18 -8.81
CA LEU A 491 -35.69 1.70 -8.69
C LEU A 491 -34.81 0.84 -7.76
N LEU A 492 -35.38 0.40 -6.64
CA LEU A 492 -34.63 -0.43 -5.69
C LEU A 492 -34.43 -1.86 -6.22
N SER A 493 -35.36 -2.39 -6.99
CA SER A 493 -35.19 -3.71 -7.66
C SER A 493 -34.10 -3.67 -8.71
N VAL A 494 -33.97 -2.57 -9.46
CA VAL A 494 -32.85 -2.35 -10.39
C VAL A 494 -31.52 -2.39 -9.62
N ASN A 495 -31.43 -1.77 -8.46
CA ASN A 495 -30.20 -1.81 -7.65
C ASN A 495 -29.83 -3.24 -7.22
N VAL A 496 -30.81 -4.03 -6.83
CA VAL A 496 -30.59 -5.45 -6.46
C VAL A 496 -30.13 -6.27 -7.69
N ILE A 497 -30.82 -6.11 -8.82
CA ILE A 497 -30.47 -6.80 -10.07
C ILE A 497 -29.06 -6.45 -10.52
N LEU A 498 -28.71 -5.16 -10.56
CA LEU A 498 -27.37 -4.72 -10.94
C LEU A 498 -26.31 -5.20 -9.95
N GLY A 499 -26.62 -5.25 -8.65
CA GLY A 499 -25.71 -5.83 -7.65
C GLY A 499 -25.45 -7.31 -7.86
N VAL A 500 -26.46 -8.09 -8.26
CA VAL A 500 -26.29 -9.51 -8.61
C VAL A 500 -25.44 -9.64 -9.87
N LEU A 501 -25.79 -8.92 -10.94
CA LEU A 501 -25.02 -8.93 -12.19
C LEU A 501 -23.57 -8.45 -12.01
N TYR A 502 -23.34 -7.58 -11.05
CA TYR A 502 -21.98 -7.13 -10.72
C TYR A 502 -21.11 -8.29 -10.21
N VAL A 503 -21.66 -9.15 -9.34
CA VAL A 503 -20.93 -10.33 -8.86
C VAL A 503 -20.65 -11.30 -10.00
N ASP A 504 -21.65 -11.61 -10.80
CA ASP A 504 -21.55 -12.53 -11.93
C ASP A 504 -20.50 -12.05 -12.98
N ASN A 505 -20.56 -10.77 -13.36
CA ASN A 505 -19.75 -10.28 -14.48
C ASN A 505 -18.36 -9.72 -14.07
N GLN A 506 -18.22 -9.17 -12.86
CA GLN A 506 -17.00 -8.44 -12.49
C GLN A 506 -16.22 -9.09 -11.35
N VAL A 507 -16.91 -9.62 -10.36
CA VAL A 507 -16.29 -10.13 -9.15
C VAL A 507 -16.14 -11.66 -9.20
N GLY A 508 -16.92 -12.32 -10.04
CA GLY A 508 -16.83 -13.76 -10.29
C GLY A 508 -15.47 -14.22 -10.84
N ARG A 509 -14.63 -13.30 -11.35
CA ARG A 509 -13.36 -13.61 -11.99
C ARG A 509 -12.16 -13.26 -11.09
N PRO A 510 -11.23 -14.19 -10.85
CA PRO A 510 -9.98 -13.89 -10.17
C PRO A 510 -9.13 -12.94 -11.02
N GLU A 511 -8.52 -11.93 -10.41
CA GLU A 511 -7.70 -10.93 -11.14
C GLU A 511 -6.58 -11.58 -11.97
N PHE A 512 -5.84 -12.51 -11.38
CA PHE A 512 -4.73 -13.19 -12.05
C PHE A 512 -5.14 -14.35 -12.99
N ALA A 513 -6.39 -14.76 -12.98
CA ALA A 513 -6.94 -15.75 -13.91
C ALA A 513 -7.73 -15.11 -15.03
N GLN A 514 -7.86 -13.79 -15.04
CA GLN A 514 -8.50 -13.09 -16.15
C GLN A 514 -7.59 -13.14 -17.36
N ALA A 515 -7.87 -14.11 -18.23
CA ALA A 515 -7.47 -13.98 -19.62
C ALA A 515 -8.44 -12.97 -20.25
N PRO A 516 -7.94 -11.85 -20.73
CA PRO A 516 -8.82 -10.78 -21.19
C PRO A 516 -9.54 -11.06 -22.50
N LEU A 517 -9.21 -12.13 -23.18
CA LEU A 517 -9.65 -12.33 -24.56
C LEU A 517 -11.04 -12.93 -24.72
N THR A 518 -11.52 -13.66 -23.75
CA THR A 518 -12.85 -14.24 -23.86
C THR A 518 -13.51 -14.27 -22.48
N SER A 519 -14.77 -13.94 -22.46
CA SER A 519 -15.56 -13.87 -21.24
C SER A 519 -15.70 -15.21 -20.50
N SER A 520 -15.15 -16.29 -21.02
CA SER A 520 -15.34 -17.65 -20.49
C SER A 520 -14.04 -18.43 -20.21
N SER A 521 -12.86 -17.94 -20.61
CA SER A 521 -11.60 -18.65 -20.35
C SER A 521 -10.83 -18.05 -19.17
N GLN A 522 -10.51 -18.88 -18.20
CA GLN A 522 -9.63 -18.54 -17.09
C GLN A 522 -8.19 -18.89 -17.49
N SER A 523 -7.26 -17.93 -17.40
CA SER A 523 -5.84 -18.20 -17.55
C SER A 523 -5.35 -19.02 -16.37
N THR A 524 -4.66 -20.13 -16.65
CA THR A 524 -4.02 -20.96 -15.63
C THR A 524 -2.51 -20.69 -15.51
N ASP A 525 -1.99 -19.68 -16.18
CA ASP A 525 -0.56 -19.39 -16.26
C ASP A 525 0.09 -19.21 -14.90
N TRP A 526 -0.51 -18.43 -14.02
CA TRP A 526 0.01 -18.26 -12.66
C TRP A 526 -0.08 -19.52 -11.82
N GLN A 527 -1.13 -20.32 -11.98
CA GLN A 527 -1.27 -21.59 -11.29
C GLN A 527 -0.20 -22.59 -11.75
N ASN A 528 0.09 -22.60 -13.06
CA ASN A 528 1.15 -23.41 -13.64
C ASN A 528 2.52 -22.97 -13.12
N ALA A 529 2.79 -21.67 -13.08
CA ALA A 529 4.03 -21.09 -12.56
C ALA A 529 4.24 -21.41 -11.07
N ILE A 530 3.24 -21.18 -10.23
CA ILE A 530 3.28 -21.51 -8.79
C ILE A 530 3.49 -23.02 -8.58
N THR A 531 2.81 -23.86 -9.38
CA THR A 531 2.96 -25.31 -9.32
C THR A 531 4.37 -25.75 -9.74
N TYR A 532 4.91 -25.14 -10.79
CA TYR A 532 6.29 -25.38 -11.24
C TYR A 532 7.29 -25.01 -10.14
N ILE A 533 7.18 -23.80 -9.57
CA ILE A 533 8.08 -23.35 -8.50
C ILE A 533 8.04 -24.33 -7.33
N ARG A 534 6.84 -24.73 -6.89
CA ARG A 534 6.65 -25.62 -5.73
C ARG A 534 7.20 -27.03 -5.96
N ASN A 535 6.99 -27.60 -7.15
CA ASN A 535 7.21 -29.02 -7.38
C ASN A 535 8.52 -29.33 -8.12
N VAL A 536 9.06 -28.37 -8.85
CA VAL A 536 10.21 -28.60 -9.75
C VAL A 536 11.47 -27.88 -9.24
N LEU A 537 11.33 -26.64 -8.75
CA LEU A 537 12.50 -25.91 -8.29
C LEU A 537 13.05 -26.46 -6.97
N PRO A 538 14.36 -26.35 -6.74
CA PRO A 538 14.99 -26.76 -5.49
C PRO A 538 14.37 -26.05 -4.27
N SER A 539 14.26 -26.76 -3.16
CA SER A 539 13.81 -26.16 -1.90
C SER A 539 14.76 -25.04 -1.49
N GLY A 540 14.21 -23.88 -1.18
CA GLY A 540 14.97 -22.69 -0.80
C GLY A 540 15.38 -21.80 -1.97
N SER A 541 14.91 -22.06 -3.19
CA SER A 541 15.08 -21.16 -4.33
C SER A 541 14.65 -19.76 -4.00
N ILE A 542 15.45 -18.77 -4.37
CA ILE A 542 15.20 -17.34 -4.19
C ILE A 542 14.73 -16.78 -5.52
N ILE A 543 13.49 -16.29 -5.55
CA ILE A 543 12.85 -15.78 -6.77
C ILE A 543 12.91 -14.25 -6.78
N GLY A 544 13.60 -13.69 -7.79
CA GLY A 544 13.55 -12.28 -8.13
C GLY A 544 12.33 -12.00 -9.01
N ALA A 545 11.44 -11.12 -8.58
CA ALA A 545 10.28 -10.69 -9.34
C ALA A 545 9.87 -9.30 -8.89
N TRP A 546 9.07 -8.59 -9.70
CA TRP A 546 8.49 -7.34 -9.25
C TRP A 546 7.64 -7.53 -7.99
N TRP A 547 7.63 -6.56 -7.09
CA TRP A 547 7.02 -6.68 -5.76
C TRP A 547 5.53 -7.05 -5.77
N ASP A 548 4.81 -6.73 -6.83
CA ASP A 548 3.39 -7.08 -6.98
C ASP A 548 3.13 -8.59 -6.85
N TYR A 549 4.08 -9.45 -7.23
CA TYR A 549 3.89 -10.90 -7.28
C TYR A 549 4.44 -11.64 -6.05
N GLY A 550 5.13 -10.96 -5.15
CA GLY A 550 5.84 -11.59 -4.04
C GLY A 550 4.94 -12.45 -3.16
N TYR A 551 3.74 -12.00 -2.85
CA TYR A 551 2.77 -12.79 -2.07
C TYR A 551 2.29 -14.06 -2.78
N TRP A 552 2.09 -14.01 -4.10
CA TRP A 552 1.71 -15.19 -4.87
C TRP A 552 2.82 -16.23 -4.87
N ILE A 553 4.04 -15.79 -5.16
CA ILE A 553 5.22 -16.65 -5.22
C ILE A 553 5.47 -17.29 -3.86
N ASN A 554 5.62 -16.49 -2.82
CA ASN A 554 5.98 -16.98 -1.51
C ASN A 554 4.87 -17.84 -0.87
N SER A 555 3.65 -17.31 -0.79
CA SER A 555 2.55 -18.03 -0.12
C SER A 555 1.99 -19.16 -0.95
N GLY A 556 2.11 -19.07 -2.27
CA GLY A 556 1.63 -20.08 -3.21
C GLY A 556 2.57 -21.25 -3.40
N SER A 557 3.89 -21.05 -3.37
CA SER A 557 4.89 -22.07 -3.67
C SER A 557 5.87 -22.38 -2.54
N ASP A 558 5.83 -21.61 -1.43
CA ASP A 558 6.77 -21.67 -0.32
C ASP A 558 8.24 -21.33 -0.72
N ALA A 559 8.45 -20.70 -1.91
CA ALA A 559 9.74 -20.20 -2.33
C ALA A 559 10.09 -18.89 -1.60
N LYS A 560 11.39 -18.56 -1.58
CA LYS A 560 11.85 -17.30 -1.00
C LYS A 560 11.70 -16.14 -2.00
N THR A 561 11.34 -14.95 -1.49
CA THR A 561 11.18 -13.74 -2.31
C THR A 561 12.01 -12.58 -1.77
N ILE A 562 12.50 -11.75 -2.68
CA ILE A 562 13.31 -10.57 -2.34
C ILE A 562 12.42 -9.41 -1.93
N VAL A 563 11.33 -9.20 -2.66
CA VAL A 563 10.34 -8.13 -2.42
C VAL A 563 8.93 -8.69 -2.48
N ASP A 564 8.00 -8.05 -1.78
CA ASP A 564 6.58 -8.41 -1.80
C ASP A 564 5.67 -7.18 -1.61
N ASN A 565 4.35 -7.39 -1.63
CA ASN A 565 3.32 -6.36 -1.52
C ASN A 565 3.29 -5.61 -0.17
N ALA A 566 4.11 -6.00 0.82
CA ALA A 566 4.24 -5.25 2.07
C ALA A 566 4.95 -3.89 1.88
N THR A 567 5.78 -3.77 0.85
CA THR A 567 6.45 -2.52 0.42
C THR A 567 7.17 -1.76 1.54
N PHE A 568 7.74 -2.45 2.53
CA PHE A 568 8.38 -1.76 3.66
C PHE A 568 9.86 -1.42 3.45
N ASN A 569 10.55 -2.08 2.52
CA ASN A 569 11.92 -1.75 2.15
C ASN A 569 11.96 -1.16 0.72
N THR A 570 11.86 0.15 0.62
CA THR A 570 11.84 0.86 -0.65
C THR A 570 13.13 0.71 -1.44
N THR A 571 14.26 0.53 -0.74
CA THR A 571 15.56 0.31 -1.39
C THR A 571 15.62 -1.03 -2.11
N GLN A 572 15.14 -2.11 -1.50
CA GLN A 572 15.07 -3.40 -2.19
C GLN A 572 14.13 -3.37 -3.39
N ILE A 573 12.99 -2.66 -3.29
CA ILE A 573 12.08 -2.48 -4.42
C ILE A 573 12.75 -1.71 -5.56
N ALA A 574 13.46 -0.62 -5.22
CA ALA A 574 14.18 0.18 -6.20
C ALA A 574 15.31 -0.61 -6.89
N LEU A 575 16.07 -1.40 -6.12
CA LEU A 575 17.09 -2.28 -6.66
C LEU A 575 16.51 -3.38 -7.56
N MET A 576 15.36 -3.94 -7.20
CA MET A 576 14.66 -4.90 -8.06
C MET A 576 14.23 -4.25 -9.37
N GLY A 577 13.66 -3.03 -9.31
CA GLY A 577 13.34 -2.24 -10.49
C GLY A 577 14.57 -1.97 -11.35
N TYR A 578 15.67 -1.56 -10.73
CA TYR A 578 16.95 -1.33 -11.43
C TYR A 578 17.47 -2.62 -12.10
N ALA A 579 17.46 -3.75 -11.39
CA ALA A 579 17.91 -5.03 -11.94
C ALA A 579 17.12 -5.45 -13.19
N LEU A 580 15.81 -5.25 -13.17
CA LEU A 580 14.94 -5.57 -14.30
C LEU A 580 15.11 -4.57 -15.45
N MET A 581 15.33 -3.29 -15.16
CA MET A 581 15.42 -2.23 -16.18
C MET A 581 16.86 -1.98 -16.68
N ALA A 582 17.87 -2.64 -16.11
CA ALA A 582 19.25 -2.52 -16.54
C ALA A 582 19.40 -2.86 -18.03
N LEU A 583 20.10 -2.00 -18.77
CA LEU A 583 20.34 -2.17 -20.21
C LEU A 583 21.40 -3.26 -20.48
N ASN A 584 22.29 -3.46 -19.51
CA ASN A 584 23.33 -4.46 -19.56
C ASN A 584 23.00 -5.62 -18.62
N LEU A 585 23.01 -6.85 -19.14
CA LEU A 585 22.78 -8.07 -18.35
C LEU A 585 23.74 -8.20 -17.17
N THR A 586 24.97 -7.70 -17.29
CA THR A 586 25.96 -7.73 -16.20
C THR A 586 25.50 -6.91 -15.00
N GLU A 587 24.95 -5.72 -15.20
CA GLU A 587 24.42 -4.88 -14.13
C GLU A 587 23.20 -5.53 -13.45
N SER A 588 22.36 -6.16 -14.25
CA SER A 588 21.24 -6.96 -13.76
C SER A 588 21.71 -8.12 -12.88
N LEU A 589 22.69 -8.90 -13.37
CA LEU A 589 23.25 -10.04 -12.64
C LEU A 589 23.97 -9.63 -11.35
N LYS A 590 24.71 -8.52 -11.35
CA LYS A 590 25.31 -7.95 -10.14
C LYS A 590 24.25 -7.70 -9.06
N THR A 591 23.17 -7.06 -9.45
CA THR A 591 22.08 -6.71 -8.52
C THR A 591 21.38 -7.97 -8.01
N PHE A 592 21.09 -8.94 -8.87
CA PHE A 592 20.52 -10.21 -8.43
C PHE A 592 21.46 -11.00 -7.52
N LYS A 593 22.78 -10.89 -7.73
CA LYS A 593 23.77 -11.55 -6.89
C LYS A 593 23.81 -11.03 -5.46
N LEU A 594 23.43 -9.79 -5.21
CA LEU A 594 23.31 -9.23 -3.85
C LEU A 594 22.42 -10.07 -2.93
N TRP A 595 21.46 -10.78 -3.49
CA TRP A 595 20.51 -11.61 -2.75
C TRP A 595 20.67 -13.11 -3.02
N ASP A 596 21.73 -13.51 -3.72
CA ASP A 596 21.90 -14.86 -4.21
C ASP A 596 20.66 -15.39 -4.95
N THR A 597 20.03 -14.53 -5.75
CA THR A 597 18.84 -14.84 -6.53
C THR A 597 19.11 -16.05 -7.43
N THR A 598 18.28 -17.08 -7.31
CA THR A 598 18.45 -18.29 -8.11
C THR A 598 17.64 -18.27 -9.39
N HIS A 599 16.49 -17.62 -9.37
CA HIS A 599 15.57 -17.54 -10.51
C HIS A 599 14.96 -16.15 -10.60
N VAL A 600 14.64 -15.75 -11.83
CA VAL A 600 13.86 -14.51 -12.11
C VAL A 600 12.54 -14.90 -12.73
N LEU A 601 11.46 -14.28 -12.25
CA LEU A 601 10.12 -14.43 -12.78
C LEU A 601 9.67 -13.10 -13.37
N VAL A 602 9.16 -13.15 -14.61
CA VAL A 602 8.54 -12.00 -15.30
C VAL A 602 7.13 -12.35 -15.77
N TYR A 603 6.25 -11.35 -15.82
CA TYR A 603 4.85 -11.51 -16.18
C TYR A 603 4.46 -10.54 -17.28
N TRP A 604 4.10 -11.06 -18.45
CA TRP A 604 3.62 -10.30 -19.59
C TRP A 604 2.10 -10.23 -19.62
N GLY A 605 1.51 -9.29 -18.92
CA GLY A 605 0.07 -9.20 -18.71
C GLY A 605 -0.69 -8.70 -19.93
N HIS A 606 -0.17 -7.69 -20.63
CA HIS A 606 -0.82 -7.10 -21.82
C HIS A 606 -0.83 -8.02 -23.04
N ARG A 607 -0.06 -9.09 -23.02
CA ARG A 607 -0.11 -10.08 -24.12
C ARG A 607 -1.53 -10.50 -24.50
N TYR A 608 -2.48 -10.36 -23.56
CA TYR A 608 -3.87 -10.78 -23.74
C TYR A 608 -4.89 -9.69 -23.43
N SER A 609 -4.54 -8.44 -23.65
CA SER A 609 -5.32 -7.20 -23.46
C SER A 609 -6.00 -7.02 -22.08
N GLY A 610 -5.75 -5.90 -21.46
CA GLY A 610 -6.51 -5.39 -20.32
C GLY A 610 -5.93 -5.70 -18.92
N PHE A 611 -4.81 -6.42 -18.80
CA PHE A 611 -4.18 -6.62 -17.51
C PHE A 611 -2.68 -6.30 -17.59
N GLY A 612 -2.27 -5.18 -16.97
CA GLY A 612 -0.86 -4.80 -16.95
C GLY A 612 -0.04 -5.73 -16.07
N GLY A 613 0.83 -6.54 -16.68
CA GLY A 613 1.93 -7.22 -16.02
C GLY A 613 3.13 -6.30 -15.88
N ASP A 614 4.34 -6.87 -15.97
CA ASP A 614 5.57 -6.09 -15.92
C ASP A 614 5.68 -5.12 -17.11
N ASP A 615 5.13 -5.49 -18.25
CA ASP A 615 4.96 -4.68 -19.45
C ASP A 615 4.13 -3.39 -19.22
N GLY A 616 3.24 -3.38 -18.24
CA GLY A 616 2.50 -2.19 -17.81
C GLY A 616 3.08 -1.53 -16.55
N LYS A 617 3.97 -2.21 -15.83
CA LYS A 617 4.54 -1.74 -14.57
C LYS A 617 5.96 -1.17 -14.68
N TRP A 618 6.67 -1.46 -15.76
CA TRP A 618 8.06 -1.05 -15.93
C TRP A 618 8.30 0.47 -15.79
N PRO A 619 7.38 1.39 -16.15
CA PRO A 619 7.63 2.81 -15.90
C PRO A 619 7.79 3.13 -14.42
N TRP A 620 7.08 2.38 -13.57
CA TRP A 620 7.23 2.50 -12.13
C TRP A 620 8.52 1.90 -11.60
N MET A 621 9.05 0.85 -12.24
CA MET A 621 10.36 0.29 -11.91
C MET A 621 11.46 1.33 -12.09
N VAL A 622 11.44 2.04 -13.23
CA VAL A 622 12.36 3.15 -13.51
C VAL A 622 12.17 4.30 -12.52
N ARG A 623 10.95 4.81 -12.38
CA ARG A 623 10.63 5.97 -11.53
C ARG A 623 10.94 5.75 -10.05
N ILE A 624 10.74 4.53 -9.54
CA ILE A 624 11.05 4.18 -8.15
C ILE A 624 12.56 4.05 -7.96
N ALA A 625 13.27 3.48 -8.94
CA ALA A 625 14.72 3.38 -8.90
C ALA A 625 15.38 4.76 -9.00
N GLU A 626 14.91 5.60 -9.90
CA GLU A 626 15.36 7.00 -10.03
C GLU A 626 15.13 7.81 -8.74
N ASP A 627 13.93 7.75 -8.18
CA ASP A 627 13.59 8.45 -6.93
C ASP A 627 14.52 8.05 -5.78
N ARG A 628 14.99 6.81 -5.77
CA ARG A 628 15.85 6.27 -4.73
C ARG A 628 17.34 6.51 -4.95
N PHE A 629 17.83 6.38 -6.17
CA PHE A 629 19.26 6.37 -6.48
C PHE A 629 19.71 7.62 -7.25
N GLY A 630 18.79 8.38 -7.81
CA GLY A 630 19.06 9.56 -8.63
C GLY A 630 19.07 9.26 -10.13
N SER A 631 18.86 10.31 -10.93
CA SER A 631 18.82 10.22 -12.39
C SER A 631 20.17 9.89 -13.03
N GLU A 632 21.25 9.93 -12.26
CA GLU A 632 22.57 9.46 -12.72
C GLU A 632 22.66 7.93 -12.84
N PHE A 633 21.84 7.17 -12.10
CA PHE A 633 21.79 5.70 -12.18
C PHE A 633 20.78 5.22 -13.21
N ILE A 634 19.60 5.83 -13.22
CA ILE A 634 18.51 5.52 -14.14
C ILE A 634 17.60 6.73 -14.21
N ASP A 635 17.35 7.26 -15.40
CA ASP A 635 16.51 8.44 -15.63
C ASP A 635 15.24 8.01 -16.38
N ASP A 636 14.05 8.39 -15.90
CA ASP A 636 12.79 8.06 -16.55
C ASP A 636 12.68 8.67 -17.96
N LYS A 637 13.33 9.80 -18.19
CA LYS A 637 13.37 10.47 -19.50
C LYS A 637 14.17 9.73 -20.56
N ASP A 638 15.07 8.85 -20.17
CA ASP A 638 15.79 7.97 -21.10
C ASP A 638 14.88 6.84 -21.60
N TYR A 639 13.87 6.45 -20.84
CA TYR A 639 12.94 5.37 -21.15
C TYR A 639 11.59 5.84 -21.66
N LEU A 640 11.17 7.06 -21.25
CA LEU A 640 9.85 7.62 -21.55
C LEU A 640 9.96 8.97 -22.22
N GLY A 641 9.33 9.11 -23.38
CA GLY A 641 9.17 10.38 -24.07
C GLY A 641 8.22 11.34 -23.37
N THR A 642 8.09 12.55 -23.89
CA THR A 642 7.24 13.63 -23.35
C THR A 642 5.77 13.27 -23.25
N ASP A 643 5.29 12.33 -24.06
CA ASP A 643 3.90 11.86 -24.13
C ASP A 643 3.73 10.46 -23.53
N ASP A 644 4.62 10.09 -22.59
CA ASP A 644 4.73 8.73 -22.03
C ASP A 644 5.00 7.64 -23.09
N ALA A 645 5.43 8.02 -24.30
CA ALA A 645 5.83 7.07 -25.34
C ALA A 645 7.08 6.29 -24.91
N THR A 646 7.07 4.97 -25.13
CA THR A 646 8.18 4.10 -24.82
C THR A 646 9.38 4.37 -25.73
N LEU A 647 10.56 4.61 -25.16
CA LEU A 647 11.80 4.86 -25.91
C LEU A 647 12.66 3.60 -26.04
N GLU A 648 13.63 3.66 -26.95
CA GLU A 648 14.49 2.54 -27.31
C GLU A 648 15.17 1.85 -26.09
N PRO A 649 15.66 2.52 -25.05
CA PRO A 649 16.26 1.86 -23.90
C PRO A 649 15.38 0.80 -23.22
N PHE A 650 14.05 0.94 -23.22
CA PHE A 650 13.16 -0.10 -22.69
C PHE A 650 13.35 -1.43 -23.44
N TYR A 651 13.44 -1.40 -24.76
CA TYR A 651 13.59 -2.61 -25.61
C TYR A 651 14.96 -3.27 -25.45
N SER A 652 15.93 -2.52 -24.94
CA SER A 652 17.27 -3.02 -24.59
C SER A 652 17.37 -3.51 -23.14
N SER A 653 16.34 -3.29 -22.30
CA SER A 653 16.34 -3.66 -20.89
C SER A 653 16.35 -5.18 -20.68
N THR A 654 16.86 -5.59 -19.53
CA THR A 654 16.82 -7.00 -19.10
C THR A 654 15.37 -7.50 -19.02
N LEU A 655 14.45 -6.69 -18.52
CA LEU A 655 13.03 -7.04 -18.45
C LEU A 655 12.47 -7.37 -19.83
N TYR A 656 12.64 -6.47 -20.79
CA TYR A 656 12.11 -6.71 -22.13
C TYR A 656 12.72 -7.94 -22.79
N LYS A 657 14.02 -8.16 -22.63
CA LYS A 657 14.69 -9.37 -23.11
C LYS A 657 14.09 -10.64 -22.52
N LEU A 658 13.80 -10.65 -21.23
CA LEU A 658 13.14 -11.80 -20.58
C LEU A 658 11.70 -11.98 -21.01
N LEU A 659 10.94 -10.88 -21.20
CA LEU A 659 9.56 -10.95 -21.69
C LEU A 659 9.49 -11.46 -23.13
N SER A 660 10.35 -10.95 -24.02
CA SER A 660 10.31 -11.25 -25.45
C SER A 660 11.03 -12.56 -25.83
N TYR A 661 11.84 -13.16 -24.95
CA TYR A 661 12.52 -14.42 -25.23
C TYR A 661 11.53 -15.55 -25.53
N GLY A 662 11.75 -16.24 -26.64
CA GLY A 662 10.90 -17.35 -27.08
C GLY A 662 9.56 -16.94 -27.68
N GLU A 663 9.34 -15.64 -27.91
CA GLU A 663 8.17 -15.16 -28.63
C GLU A 663 8.31 -15.40 -30.13
N PRO A 664 7.20 -15.67 -30.82
CA PRO A 664 7.22 -15.89 -32.28
C PRO A 664 7.64 -14.59 -32.99
N LYS A 665 8.42 -14.74 -34.05
CA LYS A 665 8.92 -13.62 -34.86
C LYS A 665 7.85 -12.98 -35.68
N ASP A 666 6.90 -13.78 -36.14
CA ASP A 666 5.84 -13.36 -37.05
C ASP A 666 4.57 -14.22 -36.85
N GLU A 667 3.52 -13.85 -37.55
CA GLU A 667 2.22 -14.53 -37.53
C GLU A 667 2.33 -16.00 -37.99
N THR A 668 3.24 -16.30 -38.86
CA THR A 668 3.42 -17.65 -39.40
C THR A 668 4.00 -18.57 -38.34
N GLU A 669 5.00 -18.09 -37.58
CA GLU A 669 5.60 -18.83 -36.46
C GLU A 669 4.62 -18.98 -35.30
N ALA A 670 3.83 -17.93 -34.99
CA ALA A 670 2.80 -17.99 -33.97
C ALA A 670 1.72 -19.04 -34.29
N ASN A 671 1.27 -19.08 -35.53
CA ASN A 671 0.30 -20.08 -36.00
C ASN A 671 0.90 -21.50 -35.96
N ALA A 672 2.18 -21.63 -36.30
CA ALA A 672 2.88 -22.92 -36.22
C ALA A 672 3.05 -23.42 -34.78
N LEU A 673 3.21 -22.52 -33.83
CA LEU A 673 3.29 -22.83 -32.39
C LEU A 673 1.92 -22.98 -31.70
N GLY A 674 0.83 -22.70 -32.44
CA GLY A 674 -0.54 -22.74 -31.89
C GLY A 674 -0.82 -21.65 -30.86
N LEU A 675 -0.04 -20.58 -30.89
CA LEU A 675 -0.21 -19.43 -30.01
C LEU A 675 -1.35 -18.54 -30.54
N PRO A 676 -2.13 -17.91 -29.65
CA PRO A 676 -3.17 -16.97 -30.12
C PRO A 676 -2.52 -15.85 -30.92
N GLN A 677 -3.20 -15.43 -32.00
CA GLN A 677 -2.77 -14.30 -32.82
C GLN A 677 -2.92 -13.01 -32.00
N ILE A 678 -1.83 -12.51 -31.53
CA ILE A 678 -1.78 -11.33 -30.69
C ILE A 678 -0.81 -10.35 -31.34
N ARG A 679 -1.32 -9.15 -31.55
CA ARG A 679 -0.61 -8.08 -32.22
C ARG A 679 -0.22 -7.02 -31.20
N ILE A 680 1.07 -6.75 -31.12
CA ILE A 680 1.62 -5.72 -30.25
C ILE A 680 2.21 -4.66 -31.16
N THR A 681 1.85 -3.40 -31.00
CA THR A 681 2.53 -2.30 -31.65
C THR A 681 3.78 -1.92 -30.87
N VAL A 682 4.86 -1.62 -31.57
CA VAL A 682 6.15 -1.22 -30.99
C VAL A 682 6.01 0.07 -30.19
N ASP A 683 5.10 0.96 -30.60
CA ASP A 683 5.01 2.31 -30.06
C ASP A 683 4.29 2.41 -28.70
N ASP A 684 3.43 1.45 -28.34
CA ASP A 684 2.61 1.60 -27.16
C ASP A 684 2.69 0.45 -26.16
N LEU A 685 3.26 -0.73 -26.48
CA LEU A 685 3.02 -1.98 -25.76
C LEU A 685 1.52 -2.25 -25.51
N PHE A 686 0.67 -1.46 -26.14
CA PHE A 686 -0.76 -1.62 -26.18
C PHE A 686 -1.14 -2.37 -27.43
N TRP A 687 -2.23 -3.09 -27.34
CA TRP A 687 -2.76 -3.92 -28.40
C TRP A 687 -3.19 -3.05 -29.59
N ASP A 688 -2.55 -3.21 -30.73
CA ASP A 688 -3.13 -2.86 -32.00
C ASP A 688 -3.63 -4.15 -32.66
N ASP A 689 -4.93 -4.23 -32.91
CA ASP A 689 -5.56 -5.37 -33.57
C ASP A 689 -5.15 -5.51 -35.05
N THR A 690 -4.33 -4.60 -35.55
CA THR A 690 -4.09 -4.47 -37.00
C THR A 690 -2.69 -4.89 -37.45
N GLU A 691 -1.67 -4.86 -36.58
CA GLU A 691 -0.29 -5.14 -36.97
C GLU A 691 0.44 -6.12 -36.04
N TRP A 692 1.18 -7.01 -36.67
CA TRP A 692 2.02 -7.98 -36.02
C TRP A 692 3.45 -7.43 -35.88
N VAL A 693 3.99 -7.38 -34.65
CA VAL A 693 5.35 -6.90 -34.46
C VAL A 693 6.32 -8.06 -34.64
N GLU A 694 7.28 -7.86 -35.52
CA GLU A 694 8.40 -8.80 -35.69
C GLU A 694 9.35 -8.69 -34.51
N HIS A 695 9.41 -9.77 -33.71
CA HIS A 695 10.35 -9.85 -32.59
C HIS A 695 11.75 -10.22 -33.09
N MET A 696 12.73 -9.41 -32.71
CA MET A 696 14.13 -9.75 -32.96
C MET A 696 14.55 -10.93 -32.06
N PRO A 697 15.39 -11.83 -32.56
CA PRO A 697 15.95 -12.89 -31.72
C PRO A 697 16.65 -12.30 -30.50
N VAL A 698 16.23 -12.72 -29.31
CA VAL A 698 16.80 -12.23 -28.05
C VAL A 698 17.87 -13.21 -27.59
N ASP A 699 19.09 -12.72 -27.39
CA ASP A 699 20.17 -13.48 -26.79
C ASP A 699 20.29 -13.10 -25.30
N LEU A 700 20.09 -14.07 -24.43
CA LEU A 700 20.31 -13.94 -22.99
C LEU A 700 21.73 -14.26 -22.57
N HIS A 701 22.62 -14.43 -23.51
CA HIS A 701 24.08 -14.69 -23.33
C HIS A 701 24.41 -15.82 -22.34
N GLY A 702 23.50 -16.79 -22.20
CA GLY A 702 23.66 -17.89 -21.24
C GLY A 702 23.56 -17.50 -19.78
N ALA A 703 23.16 -16.24 -19.48
CA ALA A 703 23.00 -15.74 -18.13
C ALA A 703 21.66 -16.16 -17.49
N PHE A 704 20.62 -16.22 -18.32
CA PHE A 704 19.29 -16.68 -17.93
C PHE A 704 18.99 -17.94 -18.74
N VAL A 705 18.89 -19.07 -18.03
CA VAL A 705 18.81 -20.40 -18.64
C VAL A 705 17.57 -21.15 -18.18
N ASN A 706 17.34 -22.32 -18.75
CA ASN A 706 16.26 -23.24 -18.37
C ASN A 706 14.88 -22.57 -18.26
N PRO A 707 14.43 -21.85 -19.30
CA PRO A 707 13.20 -21.09 -19.24
C PRO A 707 12.00 -22.01 -19.04
N PHE A 708 11.20 -21.71 -18.01
CA PHE A 708 9.82 -22.19 -17.89
C PHE A 708 8.89 -21.12 -18.48
N ILE A 709 8.04 -21.52 -19.39
CA ILE A 709 6.98 -20.68 -19.97
C ILE A 709 5.66 -21.34 -19.62
N SER A 710 4.73 -20.57 -19.03
CA SER A 710 3.43 -21.07 -18.65
C SER A 710 2.63 -21.57 -19.84
N SER A 711 1.88 -22.67 -19.64
CA SER A 711 1.34 -23.48 -20.75
C SER A 711 0.04 -22.97 -21.37
N ALA A 712 -0.71 -22.09 -20.68
CA ALA A 712 -2.00 -21.63 -21.20
C ALA A 712 -1.82 -20.57 -22.29
N TYR A 713 -1.08 -19.50 -21.95
CA TYR A 713 -0.87 -18.34 -22.81
C TYR A 713 0.59 -17.86 -22.82
N GLY A 714 1.46 -18.46 -22.03
CA GLY A 714 2.87 -18.08 -21.97
C GLY A 714 3.12 -16.73 -21.29
N THR A 715 2.17 -16.26 -20.47
CA THR A 715 2.26 -14.92 -19.86
C THR A 715 3.25 -14.87 -18.69
N VAL A 716 3.52 -16.00 -18.02
CA VAL A 716 4.49 -16.07 -16.92
C VAL A 716 5.70 -16.85 -17.38
N LYS A 717 6.86 -16.25 -17.25
CA LYS A 717 8.14 -16.86 -17.59
C LYS A 717 9.06 -16.86 -16.39
N ILE A 718 9.78 -17.97 -16.17
CA ILE A 718 10.73 -18.14 -15.07
C ILE A 718 12.05 -18.62 -15.67
N TYR A 719 13.13 -17.99 -15.25
CA TYR A 719 14.49 -18.29 -15.72
C TYR A 719 15.36 -18.60 -14.52
N GLU A 720 16.19 -19.63 -14.64
CA GLU A 720 17.30 -19.88 -13.74
C GLU A 720 18.44 -18.92 -14.07
N ILE A 721 19.11 -18.36 -13.05
CA ILE A 721 20.27 -17.50 -13.27
C ILE A 721 21.55 -18.35 -13.22
N ASP A 722 22.28 -18.37 -14.32
CA ASP A 722 23.63 -18.94 -14.38
C ASP A 722 24.66 -17.83 -14.19
N TYR A 723 25.24 -17.75 -13.01
CA TYR A 723 26.29 -16.77 -12.70
C TYR A 723 27.66 -17.17 -13.28
N THR A 724 27.83 -18.37 -13.85
CA THR A 724 29.09 -18.79 -14.45
C THR A 724 29.52 -17.85 -15.58
N MET A 725 28.55 -17.42 -16.40
CA MET A 725 28.82 -16.46 -17.47
C MET A 725 29.17 -15.08 -16.92
N TYR A 726 28.56 -14.65 -15.83
CA TYR A 726 28.90 -13.43 -15.13
C TYR A 726 30.37 -13.45 -14.69
N TYR A 727 30.80 -14.48 -13.98
CA TYR A 727 32.20 -14.60 -13.56
C TYR A 727 33.17 -14.72 -14.73
N GLN A 728 32.82 -15.45 -15.80
CA GLN A 728 33.63 -15.51 -17.02
C GLN A 728 33.73 -14.15 -17.72
N TYR A 729 32.63 -13.43 -17.80
CA TYR A 729 32.61 -12.09 -18.37
C TYR A 729 33.45 -11.12 -17.56
N MET A 730 33.30 -11.10 -16.24
CA MET A 730 34.15 -10.31 -15.35
C MET A 730 35.62 -10.67 -15.43
N ASN A 731 35.95 -11.93 -15.45
CA ASN A 731 37.34 -12.39 -15.63
C ASN A 731 37.91 -11.96 -16.99
N ARG A 732 37.12 -11.98 -18.07
CA ARG A 732 37.54 -11.48 -19.38
C ARG A 732 37.74 -9.97 -19.38
N THR A 733 36.82 -9.23 -18.82
CA THR A 733 36.93 -7.78 -18.72
C THR A 733 38.10 -7.35 -17.85
N MET A 734 38.40 -8.07 -16.80
CA MET A 734 39.57 -7.81 -15.96
C MET A 734 40.89 -8.13 -16.69
N ALA A 735 40.95 -9.24 -17.44
CA ALA A 735 42.14 -9.61 -18.19
C ALA A 735 42.43 -8.65 -19.34
N ASP A 736 41.39 -8.05 -19.93
CA ASP A 736 41.49 -7.10 -21.04
C ASP A 736 41.78 -5.66 -20.60
N TRP A 737 41.48 -5.31 -19.34
CA TRP A 737 41.39 -3.88 -18.94
C TRP A 737 42.50 -3.40 -18.02
N VAL A 738 43.12 -4.25 -17.20
CA VAL A 738 44.24 -3.82 -16.35
C VAL A 738 45.22 -5.01 -16.18
N PRO A 739 46.32 -5.03 -16.92
CA PRO A 739 47.46 -5.76 -16.45
C PRO A 739 47.92 -5.09 -15.18
N GLY A 740 47.54 -5.68 -14.02
CA GLY A 740 47.96 -5.19 -12.72
C GLY A 740 49.49 -5.16 -12.68
N LEU A 741 50.06 -3.99 -12.82
CA LEU A 741 51.47 -3.76 -12.59
C LEU A 741 51.69 -3.67 -11.08
N VAL A 742 51.81 -4.80 -10.42
CA VAL A 742 52.38 -4.85 -9.08
C VAL A 742 53.84 -4.45 -9.17
N SER A 743 54.14 -3.23 -8.88
CA SER A 743 55.50 -2.79 -8.66
C SER A 743 55.76 -2.69 -7.17
N ALA A 744 56.76 -3.35 -6.66
CA ALA A 744 57.20 -3.25 -5.26
C ALA A 744 57.54 -1.81 -4.85
N ASN A 745 57.88 -0.98 -5.82
CA ASN A 745 58.00 0.49 -5.72
C ASN A 745 57.01 1.09 -6.73
N LEU A 746 56.09 1.99 -6.29
CA LEU A 746 55.16 2.66 -7.19
C LEU A 746 55.92 3.42 -8.30
N GLY A 747 57.12 3.96 -8.02
CA GLY A 747 57.95 4.65 -8.99
C GLY A 747 57.28 5.84 -9.66
N VAL A 748 56.33 6.44 -8.98
CA VAL A 748 55.57 7.65 -9.40
C VAL A 748 55.72 8.75 -8.37
N SER A 749 55.68 9.99 -8.81
CA SER A 749 55.63 11.17 -7.97
C SER A 749 54.27 11.84 -8.09
N LEU A 750 53.71 12.31 -6.98
CA LEU A 750 52.48 13.17 -6.97
C LEU A 750 52.89 14.61 -7.22
N ASP A 751 52.95 15.03 -8.46
CA ASP A 751 53.38 16.37 -8.85
C ASP A 751 52.44 17.10 -9.82
N GLY A 752 51.32 16.47 -10.14
CA GLY A 752 50.32 16.99 -11.09
C GLY A 752 50.76 16.81 -12.56
N SER A 753 51.72 15.92 -12.81
CA SER A 753 52.17 15.66 -14.17
C SER A 753 52.40 14.15 -14.42
N LEU A 754 51.91 13.62 -15.52
CA LEU A 754 52.18 12.24 -15.93
C LEU A 754 53.37 12.19 -16.89
N SER A 755 54.55 11.91 -16.35
CA SER A 755 55.76 11.81 -17.17
C SER A 755 55.82 10.46 -17.91
N THR A 756 56.34 10.48 -19.13
CA THR A 756 56.55 9.27 -19.94
C THR A 756 57.56 8.28 -19.35
N THR A 757 58.36 8.73 -18.36
CA THR A 757 59.29 7.92 -17.60
C THR A 757 58.59 7.13 -16.47
N GLU A 758 57.47 7.63 -16.03
CA GLU A 758 56.66 7.01 -14.93
C GLU A 758 55.69 5.99 -15.47
N LEU A 759 55.03 6.31 -16.61
CA LEU A 759 53.93 5.52 -17.16
C LEU A 759 54.05 5.39 -18.66
N SER A 760 54.27 4.17 -19.14
CA SER A 760 54.55 3.90 -20.57
C SER A 760 53.29 3.84 -21.44
N SER A 761 52.16 3.54 -20.87
CA SER A 761 50.84 3.50 -21.58
C SER A 761 49.72 3.62 -20.59
N PRO A 762 48.59 4.26 -20.96
CA PRO A 762 47.40 4.27 -20.11
C PRO A 762 46.90 2.84 -19.88
N SER A 763 46.46 2.60 -18.67
CA SER A 763 45.78 1.35 -18.32
C SER A 763 44.41 1.27 -18.98
N TYR A 764 43.79 2.45 -19.20
CA TYR A 764 42.46 2.56 -19.82
C TYR A 764 42.25 3.91 -20.48
N GLU A 765 41.47 3.93 -21.57
CA GLU A 765 41.01 5.17 -22.23
C GLU A 765 39.48 5.21 -22.27
N TYR A 766 38.90 6.33 -21.89
CA TYR A 766 37.45 6.53 -21.89
C TYR A 766 37.06 7.89 -22.48
N THR A 767 35.85 7.94 -23.05
CA THR A 767 35.32 9.18 -23.63
C THR A 767 34.03 9.55 -22.91
N PHE A 768 34.06 10.64 -22.13
CA PHE A 768 32.87 11.18 -21.47
C PHE A 768 31.96 11.91 -22.48
N ALA A 769 30.65 11.70 -22.38
CA ALA A 769 29.62 12.38 -23.16
C ALA A 769 29.90 12.41 -24.69
N GLY A 770 30.68 11.43 -25.20
CA GLY A 770 31.07 11.35 -26.61
C GLY A 770 32.07 12.42 -27.07
N THR A 771 32.60 13.27 -26.18
CA THR A 771 33.45 14.43 -26.54
C THR A 771 34.75 14.50 -25.77
N TYR A 772 34.74 14.20 -24.49
CA TYR A 772 35.89 14.38 -23.62
C TYR A 772 36.62 13.08 -23.38
N LYS A 773 37.89 13.03 -23.71
CA LYS A 773 38.73 11.82 -23.56
C LYS A 773 39.46 11.87 -22.24
N SER A 774 39.50 10.75 -21.51
CA SER A 774 40.33 10.55 -20.33
C SER A 774 41.19 9.32 -20.51
N GLN A 775 42.44 9.42 -20.01
CA GLN A 775 43.40 8.31 -19.95
C GLN A 775 43.68 8.03 -18.48
N ILE A 776 43.50 6.79 -18.06
CA ILE A 776 43.64 6.36 -16.67
C ILE A 776 44.91 5.48 -16.58
N TYR A 777 45.75 5.81 -15.64
CA TYR A 777 46.97 5.09 -15.32
C TYR A 777 46.84 4.56 -13.89
N THR A 778 47.12 3.29 -13.68
CA THR A 778 46.98 2.65 -12.37
C THR A 778 48.27 1.94 -12.01
N ARG A 779 48.66 2.04 -10.73
CA ARG A 779 49.70 1.22 -10.12
C ARG A 779 49.31 0.89 -8.68
N SER A 780 49.76 -0.25 -8.18
CA SER A 780 49.54 -0.63 -6.79
C SER A 780 50.76 -1.30 -6.18
N ASN A 781 50.88 -1.22 -4.89
CA ASN A 781 51.75 -2.02 -4.07
C ASN A 781 51.00 -2.60 -2.89
N SER A 782 51.68 -3.21 -1.93
CA SER A 782 51.04 -3.83 -0.75
C SER A 782 50.37 -2.82 0.20
N THR A 783 50.52 -1.52 0.01
CA THR A 783 50.05 -0.49 0.92
C THR A 783 49.21 0.59 0.28
N HIS A 784 49.42 0.88 -1.00
CA HIS A 784 48.74 1.96 -1.69
C HIS A 784 48.38 1.60 -3.13
N MET A 785 47.32 2.26 -3.60
CA MET A 785 46.88 2.30 -4.99
C MET A 785 47.03 3.71 -5.54
N TYR A 786 47.65 3.80 -6.72
CA TYR A 786 47.87 5.03 -7.45
C TYR A 786 46.93 5.07 -8.66
N TYR A 787 46.30 6.23 -8.84
CA TYR A 787 45.53 6.57 -10.03
C TYR A 787 46.04 7.88 -10.58
N GLY A 788 46.57 7.84 -11.80
CA GLY A 788 46.88 9.02 -12.58
C GLY A 788 45.86 9.16 -13.70
N ILE A 789 45.17 10.28 -13.78
CA ILE A 789 44.10 10.51 -14.75
C ILE A 789 44.42 11.75 -15.56
N LYS A 790 44.59 11.50 -16.86
CA LYS A 790 44.78 12.58 -17.83
C LYS A 790 43.45 12.80 -18.55
N MET A 791 43.01 14.04 -18.59
CA MET A 791 41.70 14.37 -19.12
C MET A 791 41.76 15.63 -19.99
N ASP A 792 41.24 15.52 -21.19
CA ASP A 792 41.08 16.67 -22.06
C ASP A 792 40.08 17.65 -21.44
N ASN A 793 40.48 18.93 -21.37
CA ASN A 793 39.68 20.06 -20.85
C ASN A 793 39.49 20.10 -19.33
N TYR A 794 40.20 19.33 -18.52
CA TYR A 794 40.22 19.55 -17.07
C TYR A 794 41.03 20.83 -16.74
N THR A 795 40.42 21.72 -15.97
CA THR A 795 41.05 22.98 -15.57
C THR A 795 40.98 23.15 -14.05
N VAL A 796 42.13 23.17 -13.42
CA VAL A 796 42.22 23.46 -11.97
C VAL A 796 41.56 24.78 -11.64
N GLY A 797 40.71 24.82 -10.65
CA GLY A 797 39.97 26.02 -10.22
C GLY A 797 38.57 26.18 -10.83
N ASN A 798 38.20 25.37 -11.83
CA ASN A 798 36.89 25.40 -12.42
C ASN A 798 36.17 24.05 -12.31
N ASP A 799 36.89 22.94 -12.34
CA ASP A 799 36.32 21.61 -12.40
C ASP A 799 36.55 20.84 -11.10
N ALA A 800 35.67 19.96 -10.76
CA ALA A 800 35.87 18.97 -9.71
C ALA A 800 35.96 17.56 -10.32
N PHE A 801 36.76 16.73 -9.71
CA PHE A 801 36.94 15.35 -10.13
C PHE A 801 36.94 14.40 -8.93
N GLY A 802 36.46 13.20 -9.13
CA GLY A 802 36.44 12.21 -8.07
C GLY A 802 36.57 10.76 -8.58
N ILE A 803 36.90 9.91 -7.65
CA ILE A 803 36.93 8.46 -7.83
C ILE A 803 35.99 7.87 -6.79
N GLN A 804 35.09 7.04 -7.24
CA GLN A 804 34.31 6.16 -6.38
C GLN A 804 34.84 4.74 -6.52
N ILE A 805 35.12 4.09 -5.41
CA ILE A 805 35.64 2.73 -5.35
C ILE A 805 34.63 1.87 -4.63
N SER A 806 34.27 0.74 -5.20
CA SER A 806 33.31 -0.19 -4.63
C SER A 806 33.82 -1.62 -4.74
N PRO A 807 33.55 -2.49 -3.76
CA PRO A 807 33.71 -3.93 -3.96
C PRO A 807 32.84 -4.39 -5.14
N GLU A 808 33.33 -5.36 -5.89
CA GLU A 808 32.57 -5.91 -7.03
C GLU A 808 31.17 -6.38 -6.62
N ASP A 809 31.05 -6.94 -5.42
CA ASP A 809 29.82 -7.54 -4.91
C ASP A 809 28.88 -6.54 -4.21
N MET A 810 29.31 -5.28 -3.96
CA MET A 810 28.54 -4.28 -3.20
C MET A 810 28.69 -2.87 -3.81
N PRO A 811 28.03 -2.58 -4.92
CA PRO A 811 28.20 -1.28 -5.60
C PRO A 811 27.71 -0.06 -4.79
N PHE A 812 27.01 -0.28 -3.68
CA PHE A 812 26.46 0.77 -2.82
C PHE A 812 27.20 0.96 -1.50
N ASP A 813 28.10 0.07 -1.12
CA ASP A 813 29.04 0.26 -0.02
C ASP A 813 30.36 0.68 -0.63
N SER A 814 30.43 1.94 -1.05
CA SER A 814 31.54 2.46 -1.83
C SER A 814 32.18 3.65 -1.16
N ASP A 815 33.46 3.73 -1.33
CA ASP A 815 34.30 4.80 -0.87
C ASP A 815 34.45 5.86 -1.98
N ILE A 816 34.32 7.15 -1.64
CA ILE A 816 34.36 8.25 -2.58
C ILE A 816 35.50 9.19 -2.21
N ARG A 817 36.37 9.47 -3.17
CA ARG A 817 37.43 10.46 -3.11
C ARG A 817 37.20 11.52 -4.17
N ILE A 818 37.03 12.77 -3.74
CA ILE A 818 36.76 13.89 -4.62
C ILE A 818 37.76 15.00 -4.37
N VAL A 819 38.29 15.57 -5.43
CA VAL A 819 39.01 16.85 -5.38
C VAL A 819 38.10 17.92 -5.96
N ASN A 820 37.69 18.87 -5.14
CA ASN A 820 36.82 19.96 -5.59
C ASN A 820 37.60 20.98 -6.45
N TYR A 821 36.87 21.89 -7.07
CA TYR A 821 37.44 22.97 -7.92
C TYR A 821 38.50 23.85 -7.24
N ASN A 822 38.55 23.88 -5.91
CA ASN A 822 39.57 24.61 -5.16
C ASN A 822 40.80 23.73 -4.80
N GLY A 823 40.85 22.51 -5.30
CA GLY A 823 41.88 21.56 -4.95
C GLY A 823 41.80 21.05 -3.52
N ILE A 824 40.59 21.09 -2.91
CA ILE A 824 40.37 20.57 -1.56
C ILE A 824 39.81 19.13 -1.71
N PRO A 825 40.46 18.14 -1.08
CA PRO A 825 39.99 16.79 -1.10
C PRO A 825 38.77 16.60 -0.20
N TYR A 826 37.83 15.78 -0.65
CA TYR A 826 36.73 15.29 0.13
C TYR A 826 36.82 13.76 0.19
N ASP A 827 36.57 13.25 1.39
CA ASP A 827 36.52 11.85 1.72
C ASP A 827 35.13 11.49 2.22
N GLY A 828 34.55 10.41 1.73
CA GLY A 828 33.22 9.99 2.10
C GLY A 828 32.84 8.63 1.55
N HIS A 829 31.69 8.13 1.99
CA HIS A 829 31.20 6.83 1.57
C HIS A 829 29.72 6.90 1.16
N ILE A 830 29.30 6.02 0.28
CA ILE A 830 27.89 5.78 -0.03
C ILE A 830 27.40 4.63 0.86
N ARG A 831 26.40 4.93 1.68
CA ARG A 831 25.76 3.94 2.52
C ARG A 831 24.94 2.96 1.69
N TYR A 832 24.67 1.80 2.27
CA TYR A 832 23.81 0.77 1.67
C TYR A 832 22.41 1.31 1.22
N ASP A 833 21.93 2.37 1.85
CA ASP A 833 20.68 3.03 1.48
C ASP A 833 20.82 4.04 0.33
N GLY A 834 22.00 4.11 -0.29
CA GLY A 834 22.31 5.01 -1.40
C GLY A 834 22.55 6.47 -0.96
N THR A 835 22.54 6.76 0.35
CA THR A 835 22.85 8.12 0.86
C THR A 835 24.35 8.31 0.99
N TRP A 836 24.84 9.45 0.49
CA TRP A 836 26.20 9.86 0.72
C TRP A 836 26.41 10.42 2.13
N ALA A 837 27.53 10.09 2.75
CA ALA A 837 27.94 10.67 4.00
C ALA A 837 29.42 11.05 3.92
N GLN A 838 29.75 12.27 4.36
CA GLN A 838 31.13 12.65 4.58
C GLN A 838 31.67 11.92 5.80
N ASP A 839 32.90 11.43 5.72
CA ASP A 839 33.52 10.72 6.83
C ASP A 839 33.76 11.65 8.02
N SER A 840 33.31 11.23 9.19
CA SER A 840 33.21 12.09 10.36
C SER A 840 34.54 12.24 11.11
N THR A 841 35.51 11.40 10.81
CA THR A 841 36.76 11.29 11.55
C THR A 841 37.91 12.10 10.98
N GLY A 842 37.71 12.72 9.81
CA GLY A 842 38.54 13.85 9.36
C GLY A 842 40.02 13.59 9.06
N THR A 843 40.45 12.37 8.97
CA THR A 843 41.76 12.03 8.43
C THR A 843 41.60 11.70 6.96
N ASN A 844 41.71 12.72 6.13
CA ASN A 844 41.80 12.53 4.69
C ASN A 844 43.04 11.67 4.41
N SER A 845 42.81 10.38 4.20
CA SER A 845 43.87 9.39 4.01
C SER A 845 44.44 9.40 2.59
N THR A 846 43.79 10.11 1.66
CA THR A 846 44.16 10.14 0.25
C THR A 846 45.11 11.33 -0.03
N GLU A 847 46.29 11.04 -0.57
CA GLU A 847 47.17 12.09 -1.12
C GLU A 847 46.82 12.33 -2.58
N PHE A 848 46.85 13.55 -3.03
CA PHE A 848 46.55 13.89 -4.42
C PHE A 848 47.44 15.04 -4.92
N ALA A 849 47.60 15.09 -6.25
CA ALA A 849 48.20 16.23 -6.95
C ALA A 849 47.34 16.56 -8.16
N THR A 850 47.31 17.83 -8.55
CA THR A 850 46.58 18.31 -9.71
C THR A 850 47.44 19.20 -10.59
N GLY A 851 47.32 19.03 -11.89
CA GLY A 851 47.90 19.89 -12.88
C GLY A 851 46.95 20.08 -14.05
N ASP A 852 47.29 20.95 -15.00
CA ASP A 852 46.45 21.19 -16.16
C ASP A 852 46.25 19.88 -16.96
N GLY A 853 45.04 19.39 -16.99
CA GLY A 853 44.68 18.15 -17.64
C GLY A 853 45.07 16.87 -16.89
N VAL A 854 45.62 16.95 -15.68
CA VAL A 854 46.06 15.78 -14.90
C VAL A 854 45.57 15.83 -13.46
N ILE A 855 45.14 14.71 -12.96
CA ILE A 855 44.82 14.49 -11.56
C ILE A 855 45.44 13.17 -11.11
N GLU A 856 46.09 13.19 -10.01
CA GLU A 856 46.76 12.03 -9.42
C GLU A 856 46.18 11.76 -8.03
N PHE A 857 45.87 10.52 -7.72
CA PHE A 857 45.46 10.09 -6.39
C PHE A 857 46.40 8.97 -5.92
N LEU A 858 46.76 9.04 -4.67
CA LEU A 858 47.42 7.94 -3.97
C LEU A 858 46.54 7.54 -2.79
N ILE A 859 45.91 6.40 -2.87
CA ILE A 859 44.91 5.90 -1.92
C ILE A 859 45.53 4.76 -1.12
N PRO A 860 45.61 4.80 0.22
CA PRO A 860 46.07 3.69 1.02
C PRO A 860 45.08 2.53 0.95
N LEU A 861 45.58 1.30 0.83
CA LEU A 861 44.76 0.08 0.83
C LEU A 861 44.06 -0.13 2.19
N LYS A 862 44.64 0.43 3.27
CA LYS A 862 44.03 0.46 4.61
C LYS A 862 44.29 1.83 5.22
N SER A 863 43.30 2.65 5.28
CA SER A 863 43.42 4.02 5.82
C SER A 863 43.45 4.05 7.35
N GLY A 864 42.89 3.05 8.02
CA GLY A 864 42.66 3.05 9.44
C GLY A 864 41.38 3.77 9.86
N ASP A 865 40.65 4.37 8.92
CA ASP A 865 39.32 4.89 9.14
C ASP A 865 38.29 3.74 9.05
N PRO A 866 37.41 3.54 10.04
CA PRO A 866 36.37 2.50 10.01
C PRO A 866 35.30 2.70 8.92
N GLN A 867 35.22 3.91 8.34
CA GLN A 867 34.27 4.26 7.31
C GLN A 867 34.84 4.09 5.90
N ASP A 868 36.17 3.96 5.79
CA ASP A 868 36.83 3.71 4.53
C ASP A 868 36.76 2.22 4.13
N LEU A 869 36.58 2.02 2.85
CA LEU A 869 36.64 0.68 2.29
C LEU A 869 38.06 0.13 2.41
N GLY A 870 38.25 -0.93 3.20
CA GLY A 870 39.52 -1.64 3.25
C GLY A 870 39.74 -2.44 1.96
N MET A 871 40.71 -2.07 1.16
CA MET A 871 41.09 -2.81 -0.05
C MET A 871 42.10 -3.91 0.27
N TYR A 872 41.80 -5.14 -0.19
CA TYR A 872 42.65 -6.29 0.11
C TYR A 872 43.16 -6.95 -1.19
N PRO A 873 44.42 -7.38 -1.23
CA PRO A 873 44.92 -8.14 -2.35
C PRO A 873 44.09 -9.41 -2.64
N GLY A 874 43.85 -9.69 -3.90
CA GLY A 874 43.04 -10.83 -4.34
C GLY A 874 41.52 -10.57 -4.37
N MET A 875 41.05 -9.41 -3.96
CA MET A 875 39.69 -9.00 -4.14
C MET A 875 39.49 -8.13 -5.39
N ASN A 876 38.29 -8.16 -5.90
CA ASN A 876 37.92 -7.40 -7.08
C ASN A 876 37.21 -6.12 -6.65
N TYR A 877 37.59 -5.00 -7.23
CA TYR A 877 36.98 -3.67 -6.99
C TYR A 877 36.57 -3.06 -8.31
N GLN A 878 35.61 -2.16 -8.23
CA GLN A 878 35.13 -1.35 -9.35
C GLN A 878 35.45 0.11 -9.07
N ILE A 879 35.84 0.81 -10.11
CA ILE A 879 36.08 2.26 -10.02
C ILE A 879 35.10 2.96 -10.93
N ARG A 880 34.57 4.04 -10.43
CA ARG A 880 33.77 5.00 -11.16
C ARG A 880 34.46 6.35 -11.13
N LEU A 881 34.62 6.95 -12.29
CA LEU A 881 35.15 8.29 -12.41
C LEU A 881 34.01 9.31 -12.36
N LEU A 882 34.21 10.33 -11.60
CA LEU A 882 33.27 11.40 -11.35
C LEU A 882 33.87 12.71 -11.83
N TRP A 883 33.22 13.45 -12.70
CA TRP A 883 33.70 14.73 -13.20
C TRP A 883 32.61 15.79 -13.28
N TRP A 884 32.94 17.02 -12.89
CA TRP A 884 32.06 18.19 -12.96
C TRP A 884 32.73 19.30 -13.72
N ASP A 885 32.17 19.68 -14.85
CA ASP A 885 32.63 20.78 -15.66
C ASP A 885 32.06 22.10 -15.15
N ASN A 886 32.88 23.12 -14.96
CA ASN A 886 32.52 24.49 -14.61
C ASN A 886 31.60 24.64 -13.38
N ILE A 887 31.96 24.04 -12.26
CA ILE A 887 31.21 24.21 -11.01
C ILE A 887 31.30 25.64 -10.50
N LYS A 888 30.15 26.34 -10.48
CA LYS A 888 30.05 27.65 -9.84
C LYS A 888 29.98 27.49 -8.32
N THR A 889 30.70 28.34 -7.61
CA THR A 889 30.68 28.42 -6.16
C THR A 889 29.27 28.56 -5.62
N GLY A 890 28.82 27.62 -4.77
CA GLY A 890 27.56 27.68 -4.04
C GLY A 890 26.52 26.65 -4.44
N GLU A 891 26.74 25.87 -5.49
CA GLU A 891 25.86 24.73 -5.79
C GLU A 891 26.33 23.45 -5.08
N PRO A 892 25.41 22.61 -4.59
CA PRO A 892 25.78 21.34 -3.99
C PRO A 892 26.45 20.43 -5.02
N LEU A 893 27.50 19.76 -4.62
CA LEU A 893 28.37 18.88 -5.42
C LEU A 893 27.62 17.75 -6.21
N PHE A 894 26.30 17.62 -6.03
CA PHE A 894 25.48 16.53 -6.55
C PHE A 894 24.40 16.97 -7.53
N ALA A 895 24.40 18.18 -8.05
CA ALA A 895 23.34 18.73 -8.89
C ALA A 895 23.57 18.61 -10.40
N SER A 896 24.61 17.94 -10.87
CA SER A 896 24.90 17.81 -12.31
C SER A 896 24.62 16.40 -12.82
N PRO A 897 24.06 16.24 -14.03
CA PRO A 897 23.76 14.92 -14.58
C PRO A 897 25.04 14.16 -14.89
N TRP A 898 25.14 12.95 -14.36
CA TRP A 898 26.28 12.09 -14.43
C TRP A 898 26.09 11.01 -15.46
N ARG A 899 27.05 10.82 -16.35
CA ARG A 899 27.20 9.56 -17.07
C ARG A 899 28.28 8.75 -16.37
N THR A 900 27.90 7.63 -15.81
CA THR A 900 28.71 6.81 -14.95
C THR A 900 29.31 5.66 -15.72
N PHE A 901 30.56 5.38 -15.41
CA PHE A 901 31.27 4.27 -15.97
C PHE A 901 32.04 3.54 -14.87
N TRP A 902 31.83 2.25 -14.75
CA TRP A 902 32.52 1.39 -13.80
C TRP A 902 33.69 0.70 -14.48
N VAL A 903 34.86 0.85 -13.93
CA VAL A 903 36.07 0.15 -14.37
C VAL A 903 36.42 -0.91 -13.35
N PRO A 904 36.40 -2.20 -13.70
CA PRO A 904 36.77 -3.26 -12.77
C PRO A 904 38.29 -3.23 -12.54
N ILE A 905 38.71 -3.43 -11.30
CA ILE A 905 40.13 -3.49 -10.90
C ILE A 905 40.35 -4.69 -10.01
N GLN A 906 41.38 -5.47 -10.31
CA GLN A 906 41.82 -6.55 -9.44
C GLN A 906 43.14 -6.14 -8.76
N LEU A 907 43.19 -6.22 -7.44
CA LEU A 907 44.40 -6.05 -6.65
C LEU A 907 45.09 -7.42 -6.55
N TYR A 908 46.29 -7.49 -6.96
CA TYR A 908 47.12 -8.71 -6.91
C TYR A 908 47.96 -8.77 -5.63
#